data_94cc22a4ff781dfd958cf1ab16270a72
#
_entry.id   94cc22a4ff781dfd958cf1ab16270a72
#
_cell.length_a   1.000
_cell.length_b   1.000
_cell.length_c   1.000
_cell.angle_alpha   90.00
_cell.angle_beta   90.00
_cell.angle_gamma   90.00
#
_symmetry.space_group_name_H-M   'P 1'
#
loop_
_entity.id
_entity.type
_entity.pdbx_description
1 polymer ?
#
loop_
_entity_poly.entity_id
_entity_poly.type
_entity_poly.pdbx_seq_one_letter_code
_entity_poly.pdbx_strand_id
1 'polypeptide(L)'
;MTKRATISITFTDYWLSSTGGSGEGDLDMIAYRDAYQCPAMPMTQIKGSLRETAEMVLGSERAVALFGGEGSNSQSRIRLTGDATLPDEVRAWFGHNANRAARAALFGRLRSTAINKCGVAKSRTLRTLGVAVPMTLNAVVEWVEGTPDPKWVDDLNTICQLTFAFGHGKNDGLGRALATCKEIPAEGQSEDASHPDWSGCDSILLTLTPQDRAVFSNRNANLGEHESLAGPPGSALWGWAIGKLHGNDEALKALLAGQVRFSDAVPLIGSDRAYPAPANLFAPKLPIGDEGKADKKAVLNGNTIAVGMAAFVALYPPDDNASDDNAKFRQAKAVKPGHVTLNLANALRPETAHRLRSAHLDGKAKDASLFGYQSVEPGSTRYCAEISRNGVSHAIWQAICKSFAGSIILGKARNAGYGGSYKCAVEAGGLAAVDAPPDNLIHIRCLSDLAMTDQWGMLDVEPADGGAFGLTGWQLDRTACTISTRRFAPWDRMIGHAESEITVIEAGSVFAFRRPEGDTSKPIIKRHVGNLGQRGFGHVATMPNAVPTSAPRAPESKKCDPPEKPPNCIIIKSAEARAKRRDTVTRDKWMHSVRSEIEASLANAIKHGPSRTQWSHITLTNLGDGRLEHGWTPQLTAWLKYQKGEIDKMDQVHRAWAINQLIKRAKEVAPAHGKSDR
;
A
#
# COMPACT_ATOMS: atom_id res chain seq x y z
N MET A 1 -35.75 3.15 -6.68
CA MET A 1 -35.21 4.28 -5.89
C MET A 1 -33.70 4.25 -5.96
N THR A 2 -33.07 5.39 -6.18
CA THR A 2 -31.62 5.49 -6.36
C THR A 2 -30.86 5.15 -5.08
N LYS A 3 -29.93 4.20 -5.16
CA LYS A 3 -29.08 3.78 -4.02
C LYS A 3 -27.74 4.53 -3.98
N ARG A 4 -27.43 5.38 -4.96
CA ARG A 4 -26.14 6.07 -5.08
C ARG A 4 -26.33 7.55 -5.40
N ALA A 5 -25.45 8.38 -4.84
CA ALA A 5 -25.38 9.80 -5.15
C ALA A 5 -23.93 10.28 -5.16
N THR A 6 -23.67 11.39 -5.86
CA THR A 6 -22.36 12.05 -5.86
C THR A 6 -22.40 13.32 -5.01
N ILE A 7 -21.45 13.44 -4.10
CA ILE A 7 -21.19 14.67 -3.36
C ILE A 7 -20.05 15.39 -4.07
N SER A 8 -20.30 16.60 -4.56
CA SER A 8 -19.29 17.48 -5.16
C SER A 8 -18.94 18.59 -4.18
N ILE A 9 -17.65 18.72 -3.85
CA ILE A 9 -17.12 19.71 -2.90
C ILE A 9 -16.20 20.63 -3.67
N THR A 10 -16.60 21.89 -3.88
CA THR A 10 -15.81 22.90 -4.58
C THR A 10 -15.19 23.83 -3.56
N PHE A 11 -13.89 23.67 -3.34
CA PHE A 11 -13.10 24.54 -2.47
C PHE A 11 -12.87 25.89 -3.14
N THR A 12 -13.17 26.96 -2.44
CA THR A 12 -12.97 28.35 -2.88
C THR A 12 -11.65 28.92 -2.39
N ASP A 13 -11.10 28.35 -1.31
CA ASP A 13 -9.86 28.74 -0.68
C ASP A 13 -8.89 27.57 -0.55
N TYR A 14 -7.68 27.84 -0.06
CA TYR A 14 -6.74 26.79 0.35
C TYR A 14 -7.39 25.87 1.39
N TRP A 15 -7.11 24.62 1.29
CA TRP A 15 -7.64 23.62 2.21
C TRP A 15 -6.58 22.61 2.62
N LEU A 16 -6.77 22.00 3.78
CA LEU A 16 -5.86 21.03 4.34
C LEU A 16 -6.65 19.86 4.93
N SER A 17 -6.40 18.70 4.39
CA SER A 17 -6.73 17.42 5.00
C SER A 17 -5.40 16.75 5.34
N SER A 18 -5.09 16.61 6.62
CA SER A 18 -3.81 16.06 7.06
C SER A 18 -3.90 14.55 7.31
N THR A 19 -2.78 13.86 7.09
CA THR A 19 -2.59 12.45 7.45
C THR A 19 -2.25 12.24 8.93
N GLY A 20 -1.98 13.33 9.68
CA GLY A 20 -1.46 13.28 11.04
C GLY A 20 0.06 13.07 11.13
N GLY A 21 0.74 12.86 10.01
CA GLY A 21 2.20 12.79 9.96
C GLY A 21 2.86 14.16 9.79
N SER A 22 4.07 14.33 10.31
CA SER A 22 4.95 15.46 9.97
C SER A 22 5.38 15.35 8.51
N GLY A 23 5.48 16.51 7.85
CA GLY A 23 5.95 16.57 6.47
C GLY A 23 7.45 16.37 6.34
N GLU A 24 7.90 16.09 5.14
CA GLU A 24 9.33 16.12 4.81
C GLU A 24 9.82 17.58 4.79
N GLY A 25 10.99 17.81 5.33
CA GLY A 25 11.66 19.11 5.33
C GLY A 25 11.06 20.09 6.36
N ASP A 26 10.65 21.27 5.89
CA ASP A 26 10.16 22.39 6.72
C ASP A 26 8.63 22.39 6.91
N LEU A 27 7.93 21.31 6.57
CA LEU A 27 6.48 21.22 6.68
C LEU A 27 6.07 20.52 7.98
N ASP A 28 5.33 21.19 8.85
CA ASP A 28 4.77 20.61 10.06
C ASP A 28 3.56 19.71 9.79
N MET A 29 2.79 20.03 8.74
CA MET A 29 1.65 19.24 8.28
C MET A 29 1.61 19.21 6.77
N ILE A 30 1.24 18.07 6.19
CA ILE A 30 1.10 17.88 4.74
C ILE A 30 -0.34 17.54 4.37
N ALA A 31 -0.78 18.06 3.22
CA ALA A 31 -2.05 17.69 2.64
C ALA A 31 -2.05 16.21 2.23
N TYR A 32 -3.13 15.54 2.56
CA TYR A 32 -3.37 14.16 2.17
C TYR A 32 -3.39 14.00 0.64
N ARG A 33 -2.84 12.90 0.16
CA ARG A 33 -2.71 12.58 -1.26
C ARG A 33 -3.28 11.20 -1.56
N ASP A 34 -3.89 11.07 -2.73
CA ASP A 34 -4.33 9.78 -3.26
C ASP A 34 -3.16 8.97 -3.87
N ALA A 35 -3.47 7.81 -4.45
CA ALA A 35 -2.49 6.95 -5.12
C ALA A 35 -1.77 7.63 -6.30
N TYR A 36 -2.39 8.61 -6.93
CA TYR A 36 -1.80 9.41 -8.01
C TYR A 36 -1.01 10.63 -7.49
N GLN A 37 -0.85 10.73 -6.17
CA GLN A 37 -0.21 11.87 -5.50
C GLN A 37 -0.94 13.21 -5.73
N CYS A 38 -2.24 13.16 -6.02
CA CYS A 38 -3.12 14.31 -6.10
C CYS A 38 -3.74 14.63 -4.73
N PRO A 39 -4.13 15.90 -4.47
CA PRO A 39 -4.87 16.23 -3.27
C PRO A 39 -6.19 15.47 -3.20
N ALA A 40 -6.48 14.90 -2.04
CA ALA A 40 -7.71 14.17 -1.79
C ALA A 40 -8.20 14.43 -0.35
N MET A 41 -9.47 14.16 -0.08
CA MET A 41 -10.04 14.28 1.26
C MET A 41 -10.61 12.93 1.71
N PRO A 42 -10.13 12.39 2.85
CA PRO A 42 -10.66 11.14 3.39
C PRO A 42 -12.15 11.22 3.68
N MET A 43 -12.88 10.16 3.32
CA MET A 43 -14.32 10.07 3.54
C MET A 43 -14.73 10.33 5.00
N THR A 44 -13.87 9.99 5.96
CA THR A 44 -14.16 10.19 7.38
C THR A 44 -14.21 11.66 7.79
N GLN A 45 -13.39 12.50 7.16
CA GLN A 45 -13.45 13.96 7.41
C GLN A 45 -14.70 14.55 6.78
N ILE A 46 -15.07 14.09 5.58
CA ILE A 46 -16.33 14.51 4.93
C ILE A 46 -17.51 14.09 5.78
N LYS A 47 -17.56 12.80 6.15
CA LYS A 47 -18.65 12.24 6.98
C LYS A 47 -18.78 12.98 8.31
N GLY A 48 -17.67 13.30 8.98
CA GLY A 48 -17.66 14.04 10.24
C GLY A 48 -18.24 15.45 10.09
N SER A 49 -17.82 16.20 9.06
CA SER A 49 -18.33 17.55 8.81
C SER A 49 -19.81 17.54 8.41
N LEU A 50 -20.23 16.60 7.58
CA LEU A 50 -21.64 16.47 7.21
C LEU A 50 -22.52 16.05 8.39
N ARG A 51 -22.04 15.15 9.25
CA ARG A 51 -22.77 14.74 10.46
C ARG A 51 -22.96 15.90 11.42
N GLU A 52 -21.91 16.70 11.68
CA GLU A 52 -21.99 17.90 12.52
C GLU A 52 -23.09 18.86 12.02
N THR A 53 -23.13 19.10 10.71
CA THR A 53 -24.20 19.92 10.11
C THR A 53 -25.56 19.24 10.17
N ALA A 54 -25.64 17.92 9.96
CA ALA A 54 -26.89 17.17 10.03
C ALA A 54 -27.55 17.24 11.42
N GLU A 55 -26.74 17.13 12.47
CA GLU A 55 -27.21 17.24 13.86
C GLU A 55 -27.84 18.61 14.13
N MET A 56 -27.29 19.69 13.58
CA MET A 56 -27.82 21.05 13.71
C MET A 56 -29.07 21.30 12.86
N VAL A 57 -29.16 20.72 11.66
CA VAL A 57 -30.18 21.05 10.66
C VAL A 57 -31.37 20.09 10.70
N LEU A 58 -31.12 18.78 10.83
CA LEU A 58 -32.14 17.73 10.79
C LEU A 58 -32.47 17.18 12.17
N GLY A 59 -31.72 17.58 13.21
CA GLY A 59 -31.80 17.04 14.54
C GLY A 59 -31.08 15.72 14.74
N SER A 60 -30.79 15.38 16.00
CA SER A 60 -29.95 14.24 16.39
C SER A 60 -30.51 12.89 15.93
N GLU A 61 -31.82 12.68 16.00
CA GLU A 61 -32.44 11.40 15.61
C GLU A 61 -32.22 11.10 14.11
N ARG A 62 -32.48 12.08 13.25
CA ARG A 62 -32.31 11.93 11.80
C ARG A 62 -30.83 11.81 11.41
N ALA A 63 -29.97 12.56 12.08
CA ALA A 63 -28.53 12.47 11.88
C ALA A 63 -27.98 11.08 12.25
N VAL A 64 -28.43 10.52 13.40
CA VAL A 64 -28.08 9.15 13.81
C VAL A 64 -28.64 8.12 12.83
N ALA A 65 -29.83 8.28 12.32
CA ALA A 65 -30.40 7.38 11.32
C ALA A 65 -29.56 7.33 10.03
N LEU A 66 -29.06 8.47 9.56
CA LEU A 66 -28.23 8.53 8.35
C LEU A 66 -26.79 8.11 8.60
N PHE A 67 -26.12 8.68 9.61
CA PHE A 67 -24.68 8.58 9.82
C PHE A 67 -24.25 7.54 10.87
N GLY A 68 -25.19 6.96 11.61
CA GLY A 68 -24.97 6.05 12.74
C GLY A 68 -24.68 6.80 14.05
N GLY A 69 -24.87 6.14 15.20
CA GLY A 69 -24.62 6.69 16.53
C GLY A 69 -23.25 6.29 17.10
N GLU A 70 -22.72 7.08 18.04
CA GLU A 70 -21.56 6.69 18.83
C GLU A 70 -21.94 5.61 19.84
N GLY A 71 -21.12 4.54 19.93
CA GLY A 71 -21.33 3.48 20.92
C GLY A 71 -22.66 2.73 20.81
N SER A 72 -23.49 3.04 19.82
CA SER A 72 -24.79 2.39 19.60
C SER A 72 -24.66 1.27 18.56
N ASN A 73 -25.53 0.27 18.66
CA ASN A 73 -25.70 -0.76 17.64
C ASN A 73 -26.34 -0.20 16.35
N SER A 74 -26.68 1.10 16.29
CA SER A 74 -27.25 1.73 15.11
C SER A 74 -26.17 1.94 14.04
N GLN A 75 -26.26 1.16 12.98
CA GLN A 75 -25.36 1.28 11.83
C GLN A 75 -25.79 2.47 10.96
N SER A 76 -24.80 3.14 10.37
CA SER A 76 -25.03 4.15 9.34
C SER A 76 -25.79 3.56 8.14
N ARG A 77 -26.85 4.23 7.72
CA ARG A 77 -27.61 3.86 6.50
C ARG A 77 -26.91 4.30 5.22
N ILE A 78 -26.03 5.30 5.34
CA ILE A 78 -25.25 5.79 4.21
C ILE A 78 -23.78 5.45 4.39
N ARG A 79 -23.10 5.18 3.29
CA ARG A 79 -21.65 4.95 3.23
C ARG A 79 -21.04 5.80 2.13
N LEU A 80 -20.01 6.56 2.45
CA LEU A 80 -19.16 7.17 1.44
C LEU A 80 -18.19 6.08 0.92
N THR A 81 -18.10 5.95 -0.39
CA THR A 81 -17.24 4.97 -1.06
C THR A 81 -15.99 5.67 -1.56
N GLY A 82 -14.87 5.33 -0.98
CA GLY A 82 -13.59 5.98 -1.29
C GLY A 82 -13.48 7.41 -0.74
N ASP A 83 -12.32 8.02 -0.98
CA ASP A 83 -12.05 9.41 -0.63
C ASP A 83 -12.69 10.34 -1.67
N ALA A 84 -12.91 11.61 -1.32
CA ALA A 84 -13.20 12.62 -2.33
C ALA A 84 -11.92 12.95 -3.12
N THR A 85 -12.01 12.85 -4.43
CA THR A 85 -10.90 12.97 -5.35
C THR A 85 -11.26 13.84 -6.56
N LEU A 86 -10.22 14.23 -7.31
CA LEU A 86 -10.40 14.74 -8.67
C LEU A 86 -10.97 13.63 -9.57
N PRO A 87 -11.60 13.95 -10.72
CA PRO A 87 -12.02 12.96 -11.71
C PRO A 87 -10.87 12.02 -12.13
N ASP A 88 -11.18 10.76 -12.42
CA ASP A 88 -10.18 9.72 -12.69
C ASP A 88 -9.23 10.06 -13.82
N GLU A 89 -9.72 10.60 -14.91
CA GLU A 89 -8.90 11.02 -16.06
C GLU A 89 -7.89 12.11 -15.67
N VAL A 90 -8.33 13.05 -14.82
CA VAL A 90 -7.48 14.15 -14.34
C VAL A 90 -6.41 13.62 -13.39
N ARG A 91 -6.78 12.69 -12.49
CA ARG A 91 -5.83 12.03 -11.57
C ARG A 91 -4.78 11.22 -12.34
N ALA A 92 -5.21 10.44 -13.33
CA ALA A 92 -4.31 9.63 -14.16
C ALA A 92 -3.30 10.52 -14.90
N TRP A 93 -3.74 11.66 -15.45
CA TRP A 93 -2.84 12.62 -16.09
C TRP A 93 -1.81 13.19 -15.12
N PHE A 94 -2.23 13.67 -13.92
CA PHE A 94 -1.30 14.17 -12.90
C PHE A 94 -0.38 13.08 -12.35
N GLY A 95 -0.81 11.82 -12.31
CA GLY A 95 -0.04 10.67 -11.84
C GLY A 95 1.19 10.37 -12.68
N HIS A 96 1.18 10.77 -13.95
CA HIS A 96 2.29 10.53 -14.85
C HIS A 96 3.54 11.35 -14.47
N ASN A 97 4.74 10.74 -14.59
CA ASN A 97 5.99 11.35 -14.16
C ASN A 97 6.32 12.66 -14.93
N ALA A 98 5.98 12.74 -16.23
CA ALA A 98 6.16 13.95 -17.02
C ALA A 98 5.40 15.16 -16.44
N ASN A 99 4.30 14.93 -15.73
CA ASN A 99 3.44 15.97 -15.18
C ASN A 99 3.77 16.31 -13.71
N ARG A 100 4.92 15.84 -13.19
CA ARG A 100 5.33 16.04 -11.80
C ARG A 100 5.33 17.51 -11.37
N ALA A 101 5.78 18.43 -12.23
CA ALA A 101 5.80 19.87 -11.94
C ALA A 101 4.38 20.44 -11.81
N ALA A 102 3.48 20.08 -12.73
CA ALA A 102 2.08 20.48 -12.69
C ALA A 102 1.39 19.88 -11.44
N ARG A 103 1.63 18.61 -11.11
CA ARG A 103 1.12 17.97 -9.90
C ARG A 103 1.60 18.67 -8.62
N ALA A 104 2.90 19.03 -8.54
CA ALA A 104 3.44 19.77 -7.41
C ALA A 104 2.77 21.16 -7.25
N ALA A 105 2.29 21.75 -8.33
CA ALA A 105 1.57 23.03 -8.32
C ALA A 105 0.13 22.94 -7.80
N LEU A 106 -0.39 21.72 -7.53
CA LEU A 106 -1.66 21.52 -6.81
C LEU A 106 -1.53 21.82 -5.31
N PHE A 107 -0.32 22.00 -4.82
CA PHE A 107 -0.04 22.24 -3.41
C PHE A 107 0.60 23.60 -3.21
N GLY A 108 0.30 24.22 -2.06
CA GLY A 108 0.86 25.49 -1.60
C GLY A 108 1.54 25.32 -0.25
N ARG A 109 2.23 26.38 0.19
CA ARG A 109 2.78 26.47 1.55
C ARG A 109 2.14 27.67 2.22
N LEU A 110 1.59 27.46 3.41
CA LEU A 110 1.05 28.49 4.26
C LEU A 110 1.86 28.53 5.55
N ARG A 111 2.34 29.72 5.90
CA ARG A 111 3.10 29.92 7.14
C ARG A 111 2.25 30.69 8.12
N SER A 112 2.20 30.22 9.35
CA SER A 112 1.50 30.86 10.45
C SER A 112 2.34 30.87 11.70
N THR A 113 2.10 31.82 12.60
CA THR A 113 2.75 31.91 13.90
C THR A 113 1.72 32.33 14.94
N ALA A 114 1.89 31.88 16.19
CA ALA A 114 1.06 32.37 17.26
C ALA A 114 1.49 33.80 17.64
N ILE A 115 0.51 34.65 17.87
CA ILE A 115 0.70 36.04 18.30
C ILE A 115 0.45 36.13 19.81
N ASN A 116 1.30 36.82 20.55
CA ASN A 116 1.12 37.08 21.98
C ASN A 116 0.11 38.23 22.20
N LYS A 117 -0.22 38.49 23.48
CA LYS A 117 -1.18 39.56 23.87
C LYS A 117 -0.77 40.97 23.39
N CYS A 118 0.50 41.17 23.05
CA CYS A 118 1.05 42.46 22.58
C CYS A 118 1.09 42.52 21.05
N GLY A 119 0.50 41.57 20.30
CA GLY A 119 0.51 41.57 18.85
C GLY A 119 1.83 41.09 18.21
N VAL A 120 2.80 40.62 19.01
CA VAL A 120 4.12 40.18 18.54
C VAL A 120 4.14 38.66 18.37
N ALA A 121 4.85 38.17 17.34
CA ALA A 121 5.04 36.76 17.09
C ALA A 121 5.69 36.07 18.30
N LYS A 122 5.08 34.97 18.76
CA LYS A 122 5.59 34.18 19.88
C LYS A 122 6.77 33.33 19.38
N SER A 123 7.87 33.32 20.13
CA SER A 123 9.05 32.50 19.79
C SER A 123 8.71 31.02 19.65
N ARG A 124 9.33 30.33 18.71
CA ARG A 124 9.18 28.88 18.44
C ARG A 124 7.76 28.42 18.08
N THR A 125 6.94 29.30 17.49
CA THR A 125 5.57 28.97 17.10
C THR A 125 5.33 29.08 15.59
N LEU A 126 6.37 29.28 14.80
CA LEU A 126 6.26 29.26 13.34
C LEU A 126 5.86 27.86 12.89
N ARG A 127 4.77 27.78 12.14
CA ARG A 127 4.26 26.55 11.53
C ARG A 127 4.18 26.74 10.02
N THR A 128 4.60 25.73 9.30
CA THR A 128 4.49 25.69 7.84
C THR A 128 3.55 24.56 7.44
N LEU A 129 2.42 24.92 6.85
CA LEU A 129 1.39 23.96 6.41
C LEU A 129 1.51 23.73 4.90
N GLY A 130 1.57 22.48 4.49
CA GLY A 130 1.43 22.07 3.10
C GLY A 130 -0.04 21.93 2.73
N VAL A 131 -0.61 22.96 2.10
CA VAL A 131 -2.04 23.05 1.77
C VAL A 131 -2.31 22.68 0.32
N ALA A 132 -3.52 22.27 0.01
CA ALA A 132 -4.00 22.10 -1.36
C ALA A 132 -4.64 23.41 -1.88
N VAL A 133 -4.55 23.63 -3.19
CA VAL A 133 -5.16 24.80 -3.85
C VAL A 133 -6.66 24.58 -4.05
N PRO A 134 -7.45 25.66 -4.30
CA PRO A 134 -8.86 25.54 -4.65
C PRO A 134 -9.10 24.57 -5.82
N MET A 135 -10.04 23.67 -5.65
CA MET A 135 -10.44 22.67 -6.66
C MET A 135 -11.77 22.02 -6.28
N THR A 136 -12.36 21.29 -7.23
CA THR A 136 -13.56 20.47 -6.96
C THR A 136 -13.15 19.02 -6.79
N LEU A 137 -13.59 18.41 -5.69
CA LEU A 137 -13.46 16.98 -5.41
C LEU A 137 -14.84 16.32 -5.44
N ASN A 138 -14.89 15.07 -5.89
CA ASN A 138 -16.09 14.28 -5.92
C ASN A 138 -15.97 13.05 -5.01
N ALA A 139 -17.03 12.74 -4.26
CA ALA A 139 -17.16 11.54 -3.46
C ALA A 139 -18.48 10.84 -3.80
N VAL A 140 -18.47 9.51 -3.80
CA VAL A 140 -19.69 8.72 -3.98
C VAL A 140 -20.23 8.33 -2.61
N VAL A 141 -21.55 8.47 -2.44
CA VAL A 141 -22.28 8.00 -1.27
C VAL A 141 -23.32 6.99 -1.71
N GLU A 142 -23.46 5.93 -0.92
CA GLU A 142 -24.38 4.82 -1.19
C GLU A 142 -25.28 4.56 0.01
N TRP A 143 -26.52 4.17 -0.27
CA TRP A 143 -27.42 3.60 0.72
C TRP A 143 -27.04 2.13 0.96
N VAL A 144 -26.78 1.75 2.20
CA VAL A 144 -26.09 0.48 2.50
C VAL A 144 -27.03 -0.73 2.47
N GLU A 145 -28.20 -0.66 3.09
CA GLU A 145 -29.12 -1.81 3.25
C GLU A 145 -30.58 -1.40 3.14
N GLY A 146 -31.39 -2.30 2.55
CA GLY A 146 -32.83 -2.13 2.43
C GLY A 146 -33.26 -1.15 1.33
N THR A 147 -34.52 -0.75 1.42
CA THR A 147 -35.10 0.26 0.54
C THR A 147 -34.64 1.64 0.97
N PRO A 148 -34.07 2.47 0.09
CA PRO A 148 -33.67 3.83 0.41
C PRO A 148 -34.88 4.66 0.88
N ASP A 149 -34.64 5.49 1.87
CA ASP A 149 -35.59 6.55 2.24
C ASP A 149 -35.72 7.52 1.04
N PRO A 150 -36.95 7.86 0.60
CA PRO A 150 -37.14 8.76 -0.55
C PRO A 150 -36.46 10.11 -0.42
N LYS A 151 -36.27 10.60 0.81
CA LYS A 151 -35.73 11.93 1.10
C LYS A 151 -34.21 11.94 1.37
N TRP A 152 -33.55 10.79 1.36
CA TRP A 152 -32.15 10.72 1.81
C TRP A 152 -31.17 11.58 0.99
N VAL A 153 -31.39 11.71 -0.33
CA VAL A 153 -30.55 12.55 -1.18
C VAL A 153 -30.83 14.03 -0.97
N ASP A 154 -32.11 14.39 -0.82
CA ASP A 154 -32.51 15.78 -0.54
C ASP A 154 -31.98 16.25 0.82
N ASP A 155 -32.08 15.40 1.85
CA ASP A 155 -31.48 15.65 3.16
C ASP A 155 -29.96 15.87 3.05
N LEU A 156 -29.26 14.96 2.33
CA LEU A 156 -27.82 15.12 2.11
C LEU A 156 -27.49 16.37 1.31
N ASN A 157 -28.27 16.72 0.31
CA ASN A 157 -28.04 17.94 -0.46
C ASN A 157 -28.22 19.19 0.41
N THR A 158 -29.24 19.22 1.26
CA THR A 158 -29.46 20.28 2.24
C THR A 158 -28.28 20.40 3.21
N ILE A 159 -27.82 19.29 3.77
CA ILE A 159 -26.64 19.23 4.64
C ILE A 159 -25.39 19.75 3.90
N CYS A 160 -25.17 19.29 2.66
CA CYS A 160 -24.03 19.71 1.85
C CYS A 160 -24.02 21.23 1.62
N GLN A 161 -25.16 21.82 1.24
CA GLN A 161 -25.29 23.26 0.99
C GLN A 161 -25.03 24.10 2.24
N LEU A 162 -25.31 23.58 3.44
CA LEU A 162 -25.12 24.26 4.72
C LEU A 162 -23.76 23.95 5.36
N THR A 163 -23.00 23.01 4.82
CA THR A 163 -21.63 22.73 5.27
C THR A 163 -20.64 23.61 4.52
N PHE A 164 -20.23 24.70 5.12
CA PHE A 164 -19.43 25.76 4.48
C PHE A 164 -17.92 25.53 4.49
N ALA A 165 -17.41 24.56 5.25
CA ALA A 165 -15.98 24.29 5.32
C ALA A 165 -15.68 22.83 5.66
N PHE A 166 -14.60 22.30 5.08
CA PHE A 166 -14.10 20.94 5.27
C PHE A 166 -12.61 20.93 5.58
N GLY A 167 -12.18 20.00 6.43
CA GLY A 167 -10.78 19.75 6.72
C GLY A 167 -10.26 20.48 7.95
N HIS A 168 -8.95 20.71 7.99
CA HIS A 168 -8.24 21.34 9.11
C HIS A 168 -8.28 22.88 9.00
N GLY A 169 -8.34 23.55 10.16
CA GLY A 169 -8.31 25.03 10.20
C GLY A 169 -9.57 25.71 9.70
N LYS A 170 -10.75 25.06 9.80
CA LYS A 170 -12.04 25.63 9.41
C LYS A 170 -12.29 27.01 10.05
N ASN A 171 -11.88 27.19 11.29
CA ASN A 171 -12.02 28.45 12.03
C ASN A 171 -10.95 29.49 11.66
N ASP A 172 -9.86 29.05 11.02
CA ASP A 172 -8.75 29.91 10.57
C ASP A 172 -8.90 30.32 9.09
N GLY A 173 -10.07 30.07 8.50
CA GLY A 173 -10.39 30.42 7.11
C GLY A 173 -9.93 29.41 6.06
N LEU A 174 -9.39 28.25 6.45
CA LEU A 174 -9.07 27.18 5.52
C LEU A 174 -10.31 26.34 5.20
N GLY A 175 -10.30 25.73 4.02
CA GLY A 175 -11.26 24.70 3.64
C GLY A 175 -12.66 25.21 3.32
N ARG A 176 -12.86 26.50 3.09
CA ARG A 176 -14.16 27.03 2.63
C ARG A 176 -14.57 26.36 1.33
N ALA A 177 -15.79 25.90 1.25
CA ALA A 177 -16.28 25.16 0.10
C ALA A 177 -17.78 25.33 -0.09
N LEU A 178 -18.19 25.11 -1.34
CA LEU A 178 -19.59 24.89 -1.72
C LEU A 178 -19.76 23.40 -2.00
N ALA A 179 -20.72 22.77 -1.36
CA ALA A 179 -20.98 21.34 -1.57
C ALA A 179 -22.40 21.09 -2.05
N THR A 180 -22.58 20.09 -2.91
CA THR A 180 -23.89 19.64 -3.41
C THR A 180 -23.93 18.13 -3.47
N CYS A 181 -25.12 17.57 -3.34
CA CYS A 181 -25.37 16.14 -3.50
C CYS A 181 -26.36 15.92 -4.65
N LYS A 182 -26.05 15.03 -5.60
CA LYS A 182 -26.92 14.69 -6.73
C LYS A 182 -27.02 13.19 -6.89
N GLU A 183 -28.23 12.73 -7.22
CA GLU A 183 -28.45 11.32 -7.55
C GLU A 183 -27.57 10.87 -8.73
N ILE A 184 -27.06 9.66 -8.63
CA ILE A 184 -26.49 8.93 -9.77
C ILE A 184 -27.64 8.10 -10.32
N PRO A 185 -28.09 8.33 -11.59
CA PRO A 185 -29.11 7.51 -12.21
C PRO A 185 -28.67 6.03 -12.14
N ALA A 186 -29.60 5.15 -11.83
CA ALA A 186 -29.33 3.72 -11.90
C ALA A 186 -29.04 3.41 -13.40
N GLU A 187 -27.79 3.27 -13.73
CA GLU A 187 -27.44 2.60 -14.98
C GLU A 187 -28.10 1.23 -14.90
N GLY A 188 -28.86 0.88 -15.94
CA GLY A 188 -29.70 -0.32 -15.99
C GLY A 188 -28.93 -1.62 -15.69
N GLN A 189 -28.53 -1.78 -14.48
CA GLN A 189 -28.17 -3.07 -13.94
C GLN A 189 -29.47 -3.83 -13.80
N SER A 190 -29.80 -4.61 -14.81
CA SER A 190 -30.80 -5.65 -14.69
C SER A 190 -30.42 -6.50 -13.48
N GLU A 191 -31.16 -6.41 -12.38
CA GLU A 191 -31.05 -7.34 -11.23
C GLU A 191 -31.30 -8.80 -11.66
N ASP A 192 -31.71 -9.01 -12.92
CA ASP A 192 -31.96 -10.27 -13.60
C ASP A 192 -30.84 -10.70 -14.59
N ALA A 193 -29.58 -10.35 -14.36
CA ALA A 193 -28.52 -11.08 -15.02
C ALA A 193 -28.62 -12.53 -14.54
N SER A 194 -29.04 -13.44 -15.44
CA SER A 194 -29.07 -14.89 -15.17
C SER A 194 -27.66 -15.29 -14.71
N HIS A 195 -27.52 -15.55 -13.41
CA HIS A 195 -26.23 -16.01 -12.89
C HIS A 195 -25.94 -17.40 -13.49
N PRO A 196 -24.70 -17.71 -13.82
CA PRO A 196 -24.32 -19.05 -14.24
C PRO A 196 -24.79 -20.10 -13.26
N ASP A 197 -25.10 -21.29 -13.76
CA ASP A 197 -25.38 -22.43 -12.92
C ASP A 197 -24.07 -23.03 -12.42
N TRP A 198 -23.80 -22.90 -11.12
CA TRP A 198 -22.63 -23.50 -10.46
C TRP A 198 -22.93 -24.86 -9.82
N SER A 199 -24.15 -25.40 -10.02
CA SER A 199 -24.56 -26.66 -9.37
C SER A 199 -23.66 -27.85 -9.77
N GLY A 200 -23.12 -27.84 -10.99
CA GLY A 200 -22.25 -28.89 -11.52
C GLY A 200 -20.78 -28.83 -11.07
N CYS A 201 -20.37 -27.84 -10.29
CA CYS A 201 -18.98 -27.74 -9.82
C CYS A 201 -18.86 -27.86 -8.30
N ASP A 202 -17.77 -28.46 -7.81
CA ASP A 202 -17.47 -28.59 -6.38
C ASP A 202 -16.62 -27.44 -5.84
N SER A 203 -16.14 -26.57 -6.71
CA SER A 203 -15.40 -25.37 -6.34
C SER A 203 -15.62 -24.22 -7.33
N ILE A 204 -15.49 -23.01 -6.82
CA ILE A 204 -15.50 -21.76 -7.57
C ILE A 204 -14.26 -20.95 -7.26
N LEU A 205 -13.87 -20.12 -8.21
CA LEU A 205 -12.82 -19.11 -8.07
C LEU A 205 -13.46 -17.74 -8.00
N LEU A 206 -13.07 -16.98 -6.98
CA LEU A 206 -13.43 -15.58 -6.83
C LEU A 206 -12.28 -14.70 -7.30
N THR A 207 -12.53 -13.84 -8.28
CA THR A 207 -11.60 -12.76 -8.65
C THR A 207 -12.09 -11.46 -8.03
N LEU A 208 -11.32 -10.93 -7.07
CA LEU A 208 -11.64 -9.75 -6.29
C LEU A 208 -10.82 -8.56 -6.79
N THR A 209 -11.51 -7.52 -7.27
CA THR A 209 -10.89 -6.25 -7.67
C THR A 209 -11.24 -5.20 -6.62
N PRO A 210 -10.26 -4.71 -5.83
CA PRO A 210 -10.51 -3.72 -4.79
C PRO A 210 -10.97 -2.40 -5.41
N GLN A 211 -12.03 -1.84 -4.85
CA GLN A 211 -12.58 -0.53 -5.22
C GLN A 211 -12.29 0.52 -4.14
N ASP A 212 -12.00 0.05 -2.93
CA ASP A 212 -11.78 0.90 -1.76
C ASP A 212 -10.74 0.25 -0.84
N ARG A 213 -10.25 1.00 0.13
CA ARG A 213 -9.31 0.52 1.15
C ARG A 213 -9.94 -0.52 2.05
N ALA A 214 -9.10 -1.45 2.50
CA ALA A 214 -9.52 -2.45 3.45
C ALA A 214 -8.48 -2.67 4.55
N VAL A 215 -8.96 -3.00 5.75
CA VAL A 215 -8.12 -3.43 6.88
C VAL A 215 -8.55 -4.84 7.28
N PHE A 216 -7.61 -5.77 7.24
CA PHE A 216 -7.78 -7.13 7.71
C PHE A 216 -6.80 -7.34 8.86
N SER A 217 -7.26 -7.16 10.10
CA SER A 217 -6.37 -7.18 11.27
C SER A 217 -5.56 -8.47 11.35
N ASN A 218 -4.23 -8.34 11.34
CA ASN A 218 -3.30 -9.43 11.53
C ASN A 218 -3.19 -9.81 13.01
N ARG A 219 -3.26 -8.80 13.89
CA ARG A 219 -3.20 -8.98 15.35
C ARG A 219 -4.26 -8.10 16.02
N ASN A 220 -4.75 -8.56 17.17
CA ASN A 220 -5.56 -7.73 18.04
C ASN A 220 -4.63 -6.79 18.83
N ALA A 221 -4.41 -5.60 18.31
CA ALA A 221 -3.68 -4.56 19.02
C ALA A 221 -4.67 -3.73 19.85
N ASN A 222 -4.47 -3.67 21.16
CA ASN A 222 -5.26 -2.81 22.05
C ASN A 222 -4.76 -1.36 22.04
N LEU A 223 -3.48 -1.17 21.72
CA LEU A 223 -2.82 0.14 21.65
C LEU A 223 -1.84 0.14 20.47
N GLY A 224 -1.73 1.29 19.79
CA GLY A 224 -0.74 1.50 18.76
C GLY A 224 -1.24 1.23 17.34
N GLU A 225 -0.40 0.65 16.52
CA GLU A 225 -0.66 0.42 15.11
C GLU A 225 -1.35 -0.92 14.86
N HIS A 226 -2.48 -0.88 14.14
CA HIS A 226 -3.17 -2.07 13.64
C HIS A 226 -2.56 -2.48 12.29
N GLU A 227 -1.76 -3.53 12.30
CA GLU A 227 -1.20 -4.15 11.11
C GLU A 227 -2.29 -4.92 10.34
N SER A 228 -2.31 -4.78 9.01
CA SER A 228 -3.24 -5.47 8.13
C SER A 228 -2.58 -6.65 7.44
N LEU A 229 -3.34 -7.74 7.25
CA LEU A 229 -3.02 -8.76 6.26
C LEU A 229 -2.98 -8.13 4.86
N ALA A 230 -2.25 -8.76 3.96
CA ALA A 230 -2.03 -8.27 2.59
C ALA A 230 -3.26 -8.39 1.67
N GLY A 231 -4.27 -9.15 2.06
CA GLY A 231 -5.51 -9.35 1.31
C GLY A 231 -6.62 -9.91 2.19
N PRO A 232 -7.83 -10.11 1.63
CA PRO A 232 -8.95 -10.68 2.36
C PRO A 232 -8.67 -12.10 2.84
N PRO A 233 -8.69 -12.37 4.16
CA PRO A 233 -8.57 -13.74 4.65
C PRO A 233 -9.85 -14.54 4.38
N GLY A 234 -9.75 -15.86 4.31
CA GLY A 234 -10.89 -16.78 4.15
C GLY A 234 -11.96 -16.59 5.21
N SER A 235 -11.57 -16.21 6.43
CA SER A 235 -12.49 -15.86 7.51
C SER A 235 -13.38 -14.66 7.20
N ALA A 236 -12.87 -13.67 6.43
CA ALA A 236 -13.68 -12.51 6.00
C ALA A 236 -14.68 -12.92 4.91
N LEU A 237 -14.29 -13.81 4.00
CA LEU A 237 -15.18 -14.38 2.97
C LEU A 237 -16.27 -15.24 3.60
N TRP A 238 -15.91 -16.10 4.55
CA TRP A 238 -16.85 -16.90 5.32
C TRP A 238 -17.85 -16.02 6.09
N GLY A 239 -17.37 -14.99 6.79
CA GLY A 239 -18.23 -14.02 7.49
C GLY A 239 -19.17 -13.23 6.55
N TRP A 240 -18.74 -12.95 5.31
CA TRP A 240 -19.59 -12.37 4.29
C TRP A 240 -20.74 -13.31 3.90
N ALA A 241 -20.44 -14.60 3.62
CA ALA A 241 -21.43 -15.60 3.27
C ALA A 241 -22.47 -15.77 4.38
N ILE A 242 -22.05 -15.89 5.65
CA ILE A 242 -22.94 -15.96 6.80
C ILE A 242 -23.86 -14.74 6.86
N GLY A 243 -23.30 -13.55 6.72
CA GLY A 243 -24.07 -12.31 6.76
C GLY A 243 -25.12 -12.18 5.63
N LYS A 244 -24.80 -12.72 4.45
CA LYS A 244 -25.71 -12.68 3.28
C LYS A 244 -26.79 -13.76 3.33
N LEU A 245 -26.49 -14.89 3.95
CA LEU A 245 -27.37 -16.06 3.99
C LEU A 245 -28.06 -16.23 5.35
N HIS A 246 -28.04 -15.22 6.19
CA HIS A 246 -28.55 -15.26 7.56
C HIS A 246 -30.06 -15.61 7.65
N GLY A 247 -30.84 -15.53 6.59
CA GLY A 247 -32.21 -16.03 6.53
C GLY A 247 -32.38 -17.48 5.99
N ASN A 248 -31.27 -18.17 5.70
CA ASN A 248 -31.28 -19.52 5.17
C ASN A 248 -30.58 -20.47 6.17
N ASP A 249 -31.38 -21.11 7.02
CA ASP A 249 -30.88 -21.95 8.12
C ASP A 249 -30.06 -23.15 7.63
N GLU A 250 -30.39 -23.74 6.50
CA GLU A 250 -29.63 -24.87 5.92
C GLU A 250 -28.26 -24.42 5.43
N ALA A 251 -28.20 -23.27 4.76
CA ALA A 251 -26.93 -22.69 4.33
C ALA A 251 -26.06 -22.31 5.54
N LEU A 252 -26.65 -21.73 6.59
CA LEU A 252 -25.92 -21.40 7.81
C LEU A 252 -25.39 -22.65 8.50
N LYS A 253 -26.19 -23.72 8.62
CA LYS A 253 -25.71 -25.01 9.16
C LYS A 253 -24.53 -25.54 8.37
N ALA A 254 -24.59 -25.55 7.04
CA ALA A 254 -23.49 -25.99 6.18
C ALA A 254 -22.20 -25.17 6.37
N LEU A 255 -22.32 -23.83 6.45
CA LEU A 255 -21.21 -22.92 6.67
C LEU A 255 -20.57 -23.09 8.05
N LEU A 256 -21.39 -23.22 9.09
CA LEU A 256 -20.92 -23.39 10.47
C LEU A 256 -20.33 -24.79 10.72
N ALA A 257 -20.86 -25.81 10.07
CA ALA A 257 -20.35 -27.18 10.15
C ALA A 257 -19.03 -27.41 9.38
N GLY A 258 -18.52 -26.35 8.67
CA GLY A 258 -17.28 -26.46 7.90
C GLY A 258 -17.40 -27.29 6.62
N GLN A 259 -18.63 -27.54 6.13
CA GLN A 259 -18.87 -28.23 4.86
C GLN A 259 -18.47 -27.38 3.64
N VAL A 260 -18.20 -26.11 3.84
CA VAL A 260 -17.68 -25.20 2.82
C VAL A 260 -16.35 -24.65 3.31
N ARG A 261 -15.34 -24.72 2.46
CA ARG A 261 -14.00 -24.22 2.71
C ARG A 261 -13.76 -22.95 1.90
N PHE A 262 -13.08 -22.00 2.51
CA PHE A 262 -12.70 -20.73 1.89
C PHE A 262 -11.19 -20.63 1.93
N SER A 263 -10.54 -20.30 0.81
CA SER A 263 -9.13 -19.93 0.87
C SER A 263 -8.96 -18.47 1.23
N ASP A 264 -7.77 -18.09 1.67
CA ASP A 264 -7.38 -16.68 1.66
C ASP A 264 -7.36 -16.15 0.23
N ALA A 265 -7.76 -14.90 0.05
CA ALA A 265 -7.67 -14.23 -1.24
C ALA A 265 -6.23 -13.73 -1.42
N VAL A 266 -5.50 -14.41 -2.30
CA VAL A 266 -4.09 -14.09 -2.58
C VAL A 266 -3.96 -13.17 -3.80
N PRO A 267 -2.95 -12.28 -3.84
CA PRO A 267 -2.76 -11.38 -4.98
C PRO A 267 -2.43 -12.13 -6.26
N LEU A 268 -2.86 -11.57 -7.39
CA LEU A 268 -2.57 -12.06 -8.73
C LEU A 268 -1.42 -11.27 -9.38
N ILE A 269 -0.48 -11.98 -9.99
CA ILE A 269 0.55 -11.44 -10.87
C ILE A 269 0.22 -11.91 -12.29
N GLY A 270 -0.44 -11.05 -13.07
CA GLY A 270 -1.05 -11.47 -14.33
C GLY A 270 -2.23 -12.42 -14.08
N SER A 271 -2.07 -13.69 -14.45
CA SER A 271 -2.99 -14.81 -14.15
C SER A 271 -2.53 -15.66 -12.97
N ASP A 272 -1.26 -15.53 -12.56
CA ASP A 272 -0.66 -16.41 -11.55
C ASP A 272 -0.98 -15.90 -10.14
N ARG A 273 -1.25 -16.85 -9.24
CA ARG A 273 -1.48 -16.56 -7.83
C ARG A 273 -0.16 -16.48 -7.09
N ALA A 274 -0.04 -15.47 -6.25
CA ALA A 274 1.13 -15.28 -5.40
C ALA A 274 0.75 -15.51 -3.94
N TYR A 275 1.44 -16.44 -3.30
CA TYR A 275 1.22 -16.85 -1.92
C TYR A 275 2.29 -16.29 -0.98
N PRO A 276 2.06 -16.22 0.34
CA PRO A 276 3.07 -15.81 1.29
C PRO A 276 4.40 -16.49 1.03
N ALA A 277 5.50 -15.74 0.98
CA ALA A 277 6.80 -16.29 0.65
C ALA A 277 7.22 -17.40 1.62
N PRO A 278 7.85 -18.49 1.13
CA PRO A 278 8.35 -19.52 2.02
C PRO A 278 9.43 -18.99 2.95
N ALA A 279 9.38 -19.39 4.22
CA ALA A 279 10.25 -18.90 5.27
C ALA A 279 11.71 -19.36 5.13
N ASN A 280 11.96 -20.36 4.30
CA ASN A 280 13.28 -20.92 4.03
C ASN A 280 14.00 -20.27 2.84
N LEU A 281 13.56 -19.09 2.38
CA LEU A 281 14.27 -18.31 1.39
C LEU A 281 15.29 -17.37 2.06
N PHE A 282 16.55 -17.52 1.68
CA PHE A 282 17.66 -16.73 2.20
C PHE A 282 18.47 -16.13 1.07
N ALA A 283 19.02 -14.95 1.29
CA ALA A 283 19.96 -14.29 0.39
C ALA A 283 21.18 -13.80 1.18
N PRO A 284 22.35 -13.62 0.55
CA PRO A 284 23.49 -13.00 1.19
C PRO A 284 23.12 -11.63 1.76
N LYS A 285 23.58 -11.33 2.97
CA LYS A 285 23.28 -10.03 3.64
C LYS A 285 23.83 -8.84 2.87
N LEU A 286 24.97 -9.02 2.23
CA LEU A 286 25.61 -8.04 1.35
C LEU A 286 25.99 -8.73 0.03
N PRO A 287 25.37 -8.35 -1.07
CA PRO A 287 25.79 -8.84 -2.39
C PRO A 287 27.18 -8.29 -2.72
N ILE A 288 27.95 -9.10 -3.42
CA ILE A 288 29.29 -8.73 -3.88
C ILE A 288 29.21 -8.57 -5.39
N GLY A 289 29.73 -7.42 -5.88
CA GLY A 289 30.03 -7.25 -7.31
C GLY A 289 31.28 -8.04 -7.70
N ASP A 290 31.52 -8.19 -8.98
CA ASP A 290 32.62 -8.99 -9.59
C ASP A 290 34.06 -8.65 -9.09
N GLU A 291 34.21 -7.51 -8.42
CA GLU A 291 35.50 -7.07 -7.83
C GLU A 291 35.59 -7.23 -6.30
N GLY A 292 34.71 -7.97 -5.67
CA GLY A 292 34.71 -8.15 -4.21
C GLY A 292 34.26 -6.92 -3.41
N LYS A 293 33.81 -5.84 -4.06
CA LYS A 293 33.23 -4.65 -3.43
C LYS A 293 31.71 -4.77 -3.37
N ALA A 294 31.09 -4.27 -2.31
CA ALA A 294 29.64 -4.25 -2.18
C ALA A 294 29.01 -3.39 -3.28
N ASP A 295 28.37 -4.03 -4.26
CA ASP A 295 27.66 -3.34 -5.32
C ASP A 295 26.18 -3.20 -4.95
N LYS A 296 25.74 -1.96 -4.76
CA LYS A 296 24.32 -1.65 -4.46
C LYS A 296 23.37 -2.04 -5.59
N LYS A 297 23.85 -2.14 -6.84
CA LYS A 297 23.05 -2.60 -7.98
C LYS A 297 22.82 -4.11 -7.98
N ALA A 298 23.79 -4.90 -7.49
CA ALA A 298 23.64 -6.35 -7.35
C ALA A 298 22.57 -6.73 -6.30
N VAL A 299 22.28 -5.84 -5.31
CA VAL A 299 21.18 -6.01 -4.35
C VAL A 299 19.83 -6.04 -5.04
N LEU A 300 19.65 -5.25 -6.09
CA LEU A 300 18.40 -5.14 -6.85
C LEU A 300 18.25 -6.27 -7.88
N ASN A 301 19.34 -6.89 -8.29
CA ASN A 301 19.35 -7.98 -9.28
C ASN A 301 19.37 -9.38 -8.65
N GLY A 302 19.37 -9.48 -7.32
CA GLY A 302 19.10 -10.68 -6.53
C GLY A 302 19.86 -11.92 -6.95
N ASN A 303 21.14 -12.04 -6.57
CA ASN A 303 21.88 -13.27 -6.80
C ASN A 303 21.71 -14.24 -5.65
N THR A 304 21.29 -15.44 -5.97
CA THR A 304 21.35 -16.70 -5.22
C THR A 304 20.52 -16.76 -3.95
N ILE A 305 19.49 -17.55 -4.02
CA ILE A 305 18.65 -17.95 -2.89
C ILE A 305 19.05 -19.38 -2.52
N ALA A 306 19.43 -19.59 -1.27
CA ALA A 306 19.61 -20.94 -0.74
C ALA A 306 18.34 -21.36 0.00
N VAL A 307 17.93 -22.59 -0.18
CA VAL A 307 16.84 -23.23 0.55
C VAL A 307 17.45 -24.05 1.68
N GLY A 308 16.96 -23.83 2.92
CA GLY A 308 17.41 -24.59 4.09
C GLY A 308 17.89 -23.74 5.25
N MET A 309 18.21 -24.36 6.38
CA MET A 309 18.73 -23.73 7.60
C MET A 309 20.19 -23.27 7.44
N ALA A 310 20.53 -22.54 6.40
CA ALA A 310 21.88 -22.04 6.25
C ALA A 310 22.02 -20.68 6.95
N ALA A 311 22.74 -20.63 8.05
CA ALA A 311 23.19 -19.38 8.63
C ALA A 311 24.15 -18.62 7.68
N PHE A 312 24.70 -19.30 6.72
CA PHE A 312 25.65 -18.83 5.72
C PHE A 312 25.30 -19.37 4.35
N VAL A 313 25.40 -18.52 3.33
CA VAL A 313 25.18 -18.87 1.93
C VAL A 313 26.54 -18.84 1.23
N ALA A 314 26.85 -19.90 0.48
CA ALA A 314 28.01 -19.91 -0.40
C ALA A 314 27.82 -18.83 -1.48
N LEU A 315 28.77 -17.91 -1.60
CA LEU A 315 28.63 -16.72 -2.43
C LEU A 315 28.96 -16.97 -3.91
N TYR A 316 29.57 -18.07 -4.21
CA TYR A 316 29.91 -18.49 -5.57
C TYR A 316 29.64 -19.97 -5.72
N PRO A 317 29.19 -20.44 -6.92
CA PRO A 317 29.57 -21.77 -7.32
C PRO A 317 31.10 -21.79 -7.26
N PRO A 318 31.72 -22.83 -6.67
CA PRO A 318 33.16 -22.93 -6.73
C PRO A 318 33.58 -22.81 -8.19
N ASP A 319 34.46 -21.84 -8.51
CA ASP A 319 35.18 -21.87 -9.77
C ASP A 319 35.83 -23.25 -9.81
N ASP A 320 35.56 -24.04 -10.85
CA ASP A 320 36.08 -25.40 -10.99
C ASP A 320 37.64 -25.47 -10.93
N ASN A 321 38.30 -24.32 -10.82
CA ASN A 321 39.77 -24.17 -10.74
C ASN A 321 40.25 -23.53 -9.40
N ALA A 322 39.40 -23.25 -8.43
CA ALA A 322 39.82 -22.68 -7.14
C ALA A 322 40.09 -23.80 -6.14
N SER A 323 41.35 -24.19 -6.03
CA SER A 323 41.87 -25.06 -4.94
C SER A 323 41.94 -24.33 -3.58
N ASP A 324 41.03 -23.45 -3.27
CA ASP A 324 41.08 -22.65 -2.04
C ASP A 324 39.95 -23.09 -1.09
N ASP A 325 40.39 -23.78 0.00
CA ASP A 325 39.53 -24.25 1.12
C ASP A 325 38.78 -23.11 1.88
N ASN A 326 38.92 -21.88 1.44
CA ASN A 326 38.26 -20.70 1.94
C ASN A 326 37.05 -20.28 1.09
N ALA A 327 36.10 -21.18 0.86
CA ALA A 327 34.79 -20.76 0.37
C ALA A 327 34.28 -19.63 1.27
N LYS A 328 34.21 -18.41 0.73
CA LYS A 328 33.81 -17.24 1.48
C LYS A 328 32.31 -17.31 1.80
N PHE A 329 31.98 -17.88 2.94
CA PHE A 329 30.61 -17.89 3.45
C PHE A 329 30.25 -16.49 3.99
N ARG A 330 29.06 -16.05 3.71
CA ARG A 330 28.52 -14.82 4.27
C ARG A 330 27.21 -15.09 5.02
N GLN A 331 26.94 -14.23 6.01
CA GLN A 331 25.71 -14.32 6.77
C GLN A 331 24.50 -14.23 5.85
N ALA A 332 23.62 -15.20 5.91
CA ALA A 332 22.35 -15.23 5.20
C ALA A 332 21.32 -14.36 5.90
N LYS A 333 20.48 -13.70 5.12
CA LYS A 333 19.32 -12.95 5.58
C LYS A 333 18.07 -13.52 4.95
N ALA A 334 17.03 -13.75 5.76
CA ALA A 334 15.73 -14.16 5.24
C ALA A 334 15.19 -13.14 4.23
N VAL A 335 14.81 -13.62 3.07
CA VAL A 335 14.19 -12.80 2.03
C VAL A 335 12.70 -12.70 2.33
N LYS A 336 12.20 -11.46 2.44
CA LYS A 336 10.78 -11.19 2.71
C LYS A 336 10.16 -10.48 1.48
N PRO A 337 9.99 -11.15 0.35
CA PRO A 337 9.48 -10.52 -0.88
C PRO A 337 7.98 -10.22 -0.81
N GLY A 338 7.28 -10.64 0.23
CA GLY A 338 5.84 -10.55 0.38
C GLY A 338 5.16 -11.83 -0.12
N HIS A 339 4.50 -11.76 -1.27
CA HIS A 339 3.87 -12.91 -1.91
C HIS A 339 4.67 -13.32 -3.15
N VAL A 340 4.81 -14.62 -3.36
CA VAL A 340 5.53 -15.18 -4.51
C VAL A 340 4.67 -16.26 -5.19
N THR A 341 4.81 -16.39 -6.51
CA THR A 341 4.17 -17.46 -7.29
C THR A 341 4.65 -18.84 -6.81
N LEU A 342 3.92 -19.90 -7.12
CA LEU A 342 4.29 -21.27 -6.70
C LEU A 342 5.67 -21.67 -7.21
N ASN A 343 6.02 -21.28 -8.44
CA ASN A 343 7.33 -21.50 -9.04
C ASN A 343 8.44 -20.58 -8.53
N LEU A 344 8.14 -19.69 -7.57
CA LEU A 344 9.05 -18.70 -6.98
C LEU A 344 9.66 -17.70 -7.97
N ALA A 345 9.15 -17.60 -9.20
CA ALA A 345 9.72 -16.74 -10.24
C ALA A 345 9.36 -15.26 -10.08
N ASN A 346 8.13 -14.98 -9.61
CA ASN A 346 7.61 -13.62 -9.49
C ASN A 346 7.20 -13.31 -8.05
N ALA A 347 7.37 -12.05 -7.64
CA ALA A 347 7.00 -11.59 -6.32
C ALA A 347 6.15 -10.32 -6.40
N LEU A 348 5.22 -10.15 -5.45
CA LEU A 348 4.39 -8.98 -5.30
C LEU A 348 4.22 -8.64 -3.82
N ARG A 349 4.35 -7.36 -3.50
CA ARG A 349 3.92 -6.81 -2.22
C ARG A 349 2.77 -5.85 -2.49
N PRO A 350 1.55 -6.19 -2.05
CA PRO A 350 0.43 -5.26 -2.17
C PRO A 350 0.73 -3.91 -1.53
N GLU A 351 0.23 -2.85 -2.15
CA GLU A 351 0.41 -1.50 -1.62
C GLU A 351 -0.36 -1.34 -0.33
N THR A 352 0.32 -0.80 0.68
CA THR A 352 -0.27 -0.49 1.98
C THR A 352 -0.02 0.96 2.35
N ALA A 353 -0.98 1.58 3.04
CA ALA A 353 -0.82 2.91 3.58
C ALA A 353 -1.06 2.91 5.09
N HIS A 354 -0.31 3.76 5.80
CA HIS A 354 -0.46 3.95 7.24
C HIS A 354 -1.20 5.25 7.48
N ARG A 355 -2.20 5.21 8.38
CA ARG A 355 -2.95 6.39 8.79
C ARG A 355 -3.07 6.46 10.29
N LEU A 356 -2.61 7.55 10.85
CA LEU A 356 -2.80 7.89 12.24
C LEU A 356 -4.19 8.52 12.44
N ARG A 357 -4.82 8.18 13.55
CA ARG A 357 -6.12 8.70 13.98
C ARG A 357 -6.10 8.97 15.47
N SER A 358 -6.90 9.93 15.88
CA SER A 358 -7.20 10.18 17.30
C SER A 358 -8.69 10.07 17.54
N ALA A 359 -9.09 9.53 18.67
CA ALA A 359 -10.47 9.65 19.11
C ALA A 359 -10.71 11.08 19.59
N HIS A 360 -11.88 11.61 19.29
CA HIS A 360 -12.32 12.91 19.76
C HIS A 360 -13.46 12.72 20.77
N LEU A 361 -13.43 13.50 21.83
CA LEU A 361 -14.49 13.62 22.80
C LEU A 361 -14.81 15.11 22.93
N ASP A 362 -16.08 15.49 22.78
CA ASP A 362 -16.54 16.88 22.83
C ASP A 362 -15.74 17.83 21.91
N GLY A 363 -15.45 17.37 20.69
CA GLY A 363 -14.70 18.15 19.69
C GLY A 363 -13.21 18.31 19.96
N LYS A 364 -12.66 17.72 21.03
CA LYS A 364 -11.25 17.74 21.37
C LYS A 364 -10.62 16.35 21.22
N ALA A 365 -9.36 16.29 20.77
CA ALA A 365 -8.63 15.04 20.76
C ALA A 365 -8.49 14.51 22.21
N LYS A 366 -8.88 13.26 22.42
CA LYS A 366 -8.73 12.58 23.71
C LYS A 366 -7.27 12.22 23.93
N ASP A 367 -6.72 12.55 25.09
CA ASP A 367 -5.35 12.18 25.44
C ASP A 367 -5.14 10.67 25.37
N ALA A 368 -3.94 10.24 24.95
CA ALA A 368 -3.56 8.85 24.77
C ALA A 368 -4.44 8.02 23.82
N SER A 369 -5.17 8.67 22.92
CA SER A 369 -6.09 8.01 21.97
C SER A 369 -5.58 7.99 20.54
N LEU A 370 -4.28 8.22 20.32
CA LEU A 370 -3.65 8.10 19.01
C LEU A 370 -3.50 6.62 18.66
N PHE A 371 -4.05 6.22 17.50
CA PHE A 371 -3.91 4.87 16.96
C PHE A 371 -3.68 4.92 15.46
N GLY A 372 -3.02 3.90 14.93
CA GLY A 372 -2.73 3.76 13.51
C GLY A 372 -3.45 2.58 12.89
N TYR A 373 -3.85 2.74 11.63
CA TYR A 373 -4.28 1.64 10.79
C TYR A 373 -3.36 1.53 9.58
N GLN A 374 -2.83 0.34 9.37
CA GLN A 374 -2.31 -0.06 8.09
C GLN A 374 -3.49 -0.59 7.25
N SER A 375 -3.67 -0.05 6.06
CA SER A 375 -4.70 -0.50 5.11
C SER A 375 -4.08 -1.02 3.82
N VAL A 376 -4.74 -2.00 3.21
CA VAL A 376 -4.49 -2.38 1.81
C VAL A 376 -5.15 -1.34 0.93
N GLU A 377 -4.38 -0.76 0.01
CA GLU A 377 -4.87 0.31 -0.87
C GLU A 377 -5.53 -0.26 -2.13
N PRO A 378 -6.59 0.42 -2.65
CA PRO A 378 -7.15 0.10 -3.94
C PRO A 378 -6.13 0.46 -5.03
N GLY A 379 -5.58 -0.54 -5.70
CA GLY A 379 -4.58 -0.39 -6.74
C GLY A 379 -4.84 -1.35 -7.91
N SER A 380 -3.81 -1.60 -8.69
CA SER A 380 -3.86 -2.57 -9.79
C SER A 380 -3.88 -4.03 -9.34
N THR A 381 -3.65 -4.30 -8.06
CA THR A 381 -3.61 -5.66 -7.51
C THR A 381 -5.00 -6.25 -7.45
N ARG A 382 -5.24 -7.31 -8.17
CA ARG A 382 -6.42 -8.18 -8.04
C ARG A 382 -6.08 -9.34 -7.13
N TYR A 383 -7.10 -9.93 -6.52
CA TYR A 383 -6.94 -11.09 -5.64
C TYR A 383 -7.77 -12.27 -6.15
N CYS A 384 -7.31 -13.48 -5.86
CA CYS A 384 -8.05 -14.70 -6.17
C CYS A 384 -8.23 -15.54 -4.91
N ALA A 385 -9.44 -16.03 -4.67
CA ALA A 385 -9.77 -17.00 -3.63
C ALA A 385 -10.49 -18.19 -4.23
N GLU A 386 -10.37 -19.35 -3.60
CA GLU A 386 -11.15 -20.54 -3.90
C GLU A 386 -12.18 -20.78 -2.81
N ILE A 387 -13.40 -21.15 -3.21
CA ILE A 387 -14.40 -21.70 -2.32
C ILE A 387 -14.73 -23.10 -2.81
N SER A 388 -14.73 -24.09 -1.92
CA SER A 388 -15.04 -25.47 -2.26
C SER A 388 -16.06 -26.06 -1.29
N ARG A 389 -16.92 -26.95 -1.78
CA ARG A 389 -17.92 -27.65 -0.99
C ARG A 389 -17.52 -29.09 -0.71
N ASN A 390 -18.04 -29.63 0.38
CA ASN A 390 -17.94 -31.04 0.73
C ASN A 390 -19.29 -31.50 1.27
N GLY A 391 -20.05 -32.26 0.48
CA GLY A 391 -21.36 -32.82 0.88
C GLY A 391 -22.51 -31.78 0.99
N VAL A 392 -22.38 -30.61 0.43
CA VAL A 392 -23.44 -29.59 0.41
C VAL A 392 -24.37 -29.82 -0.78
N SER A 393 -25.68 -29.68 -0.59
CA SER A 393 -26.67 -29.81 -1.65
C SER A 393 -26.49 -28.73 -2.74
N HIS A 394 -26.92 -29.07 -3.97
CA HIS A 394 -26.80 -28.14 -5.10
C HIS A 394 -27.49 -26.79 -4.86
N ALA A 395 -28.68 -26.81 -4.25
CA ALA A 395 -29.45 -25.59 -3.97
C ALA A 395 -28.72 -24.67 -2.98
N ILE A 396 -28.18 -25.23 -1.89
CA ILE A 396 -27.41 -24.48 -0.89
C ILE A 396 -26.11 -23.95 -1.54
N TRP A 397 -25.43 -24.80 -2.34
CA TRP A 397 -24.21 -24.39 -3.03
C TRP A 397 -24.46 -23.22 -3.96
N GLN A 398 -25.50 -23.27 -4.77
CA GLN A 398 -25.89 -22.19 -5.68
C GLN A 398 -26.19 -20.89 -4.92
N ALA A 399 -26.87 -20.96 -3.77
CA ALA A 399 -27.12 -19.81 -2.92
C ALA A 399 -25.81 -19.19 -2.38
N ILE A 400 -24.86 -20.01 -1.97
CA ILE A 400 -23.53 -19.57 -1.50
C ILE A 400 -22.78 -18.89 -2.65
N CYS A 401 -22.69 -19.49 -3.82
CA CYS A 401 -22.02 -18.91 -5.00
C CYS A 401 -22.62 -17.56 -5.39
N LYS A 402 -23.96 -17.48 -5.43
CA LYS A 402 -24.71 -16.26 -5.76
C LYS A 402 -24.42 -15.14 -4.76
N SER A 403 -24.16 -15.44 -3.49
CA SER A 403 -23.86 -14.43 -2.47
C SER A 403 -22.57 -13.63 -2.73
N PHE A 404 -21.68 -14.14 -3.59
CA PHE A 404 -20.43 -13.49 -3.98
C PHE A 404 -20.49 -12.77 -5.31
N ALA A 405 -21.54 -12.97 -6.12
CA ALA A 405 -21.63 -12.32 -7.43
C ALA A 405 -21.85 -10.80 -7.30
N GLY A 406 -21.01 -10.01 -7.97
CA GLY A 406 -21.14 -8.56 -8.03
C GLY A 406 -20.26 -7.81 -7.03
N SER A 407 -20.85 -6.96 -6.20
CA SER A 407 -20.10 -6.15 -5.23
C SER A 407 -20.18 -6.75 -3.83
N ILE A 408 -19.02 -6.96 -3.21
CA ILE A 408 -18.90 -7.44 -1.83
C ILE A 408 -18.12 -6.45 -0.97
N ILE A 409 -18.37 -6.48 0.34
CA ILE A 409 -17.77 -5.54 1.28
C ILE A 409 -17.06 -6.34 2.37
N LEU A 410 -15.76 -6.21 2.44
CA LEU A 410 -14.91 -6.96 3.35
C LEU A 410 -14.09 -6.00 4.23
N GLY A 411 -13.64 -6.48 5.37
CA GLY A 411 -12.73 -5.76 6.25
C GLY A 411 -13.36 -5.15 7.49
N LYS A 412 -12.48 -4.61 8.34
CA LYS A 412 -12.79 -3.96 9.64
C LYS A 412 -13.07 -2.47 9.43
N ALA A 413 -13.71 -1.86 10.41
CA ALA A 413 -13.95 -0.42 10.48
C ALA A 413 -14.64 0.16 9.21
N ARG A 414 -15.64 -0.56 8.70
CA ARG A 414 -16.37 -0.24 7.46
C ARG A 414 -16.93 1.18 7.44
N ASN A 415 -17.42 1.67 8.57
CA ASN A 415 -17.96 3.04 8.72
C ASN A 415 -16.87 4.11 8.88
N ALA A 416 -15.62 3.69 9.11
CA ALA A 416 -14.47 4.57 9.31
C ALA A 416 -13.55 4.64 8.07
N GLY A 417 -14.00 4.20 6.91
CA GLY A 417 -13.28 4.33 5.66
C GLY A 417 -12.28 3.21 5.35
N TYR A 418 -12.46 2.04 5.97
CA TYR A 418 -11.60 0.87 5.73
C TYR A 418 -12.38 -0.40 5.37
N GLY A 419 -13.67 -0.36 5.31
CA GLY A 419 -14.49 -1.49 4.93
C GLY A 419 -14.56 -1.65 3.42
N GLY A 420 -13.48 -2.14 2.79
CA GLY A 420 -13.27 -2.13 1.36
C GLY A 420 -14.39 -2.76 0.55
N SER A 421 -14.80 -2.08 -0.49
CA SER A 421 -15.64 -2.61 -1.55
C SER A 421 -14.77 -3.34 -2.57
N TYR A 422 -15.22 -4.53 -2.98
CA TYR A 422 -14.58 -5.32 -4.02
C TYR A 422 -15.60 -5.64 -5.10
N LYS A 423 -15.22 -5.47 -6.38
CA LYS A 423 -15.93 -6.09 -7.48
C LYS A 423 -15.52 -7.56 -7.53
N CYS A 424 -16.47 -8.47 -7.39
CA CYS A 424 -16.23 -9.91 -7.36
C CYS A 424 -16.80 -10.56 -8.62
N ALA A 425 -15.92 -11.25 -9.37
CA ALA A 425 -16.31 -12.17 -10.43
C ALA A 425 -16.23 -13.61 -9.88
N VAL A 426 -17.21 -14.43 -10.23
CA VAL A 426 -17.34 -15.83 -9.80
C VAL A 426 -17.23 -16.71 -11.02
N GLU A 427 -16.26 -17.62 -11.02
CA GLU A 427 -16.02 -18.56 -12.10
C GLU A 427 -16.06 -20.00 -11.57
N ALA A 428 -16.65 -20.94 -12.33
CA ALA A 428 -16.60 -22.34 -12.00
C ALA A 428 -15.17 -22.86 -12.15
N GLY A 429 -14.70 -23.64 -11.19
CA GLY A 429 -13.37 -24.21 -11.20
C GLY A 429 -12.68 -24.18 -9.85
N GLY A 430 -11.61 -24.92 -9.73
CA GLY A 430 -10.77 -25.03 -8.54
C GLY A 430 -9.30 -24.86 -8.87
N LEU A 431 -8.49 -24.80 -7.84
CA LEU A 431 -7.04 -24.80 -7.97
C LEU A 431 -6.57 -26.16 -8.48
N ALA A 432 -5.70 -26.15 -9.50
CA ALA A 432 -5.07 -27.40 -9.93
C ALA A 432 -4.23 -28.01 -8.79
N ALA A 433 -4.26 -29.33 -8.68
CA ALA A 433 -3.33 -30.03 -7.81
C ALA A 433 -1.90 -29.84 -8.32
N VAL A 434 -0.97 -29.63 -7.42
CA VAL A 434 0.47 -29.60 -7.77
C VAL A 434 0.99 -31.02 -7.55
N ASP A 435 1.49 -31.65 -8.63
CA ASP A 435 2.12 -32.96 -8.54
C ASP A 435 3.34 -32.89 -7.61
N ALA A 436 3.46 -33.93 -6.77
CA ALA A 436 4.65 -34.05 -5.94
C ALA A 436 5.86 -34.41 -6.82
N PRO A 437 7.01 -33.77 -6.60
CA PRO A 437 8.23 -34.19 -7.29
C PRO A 437 8.66 -35.62 -6.88
N PRO A 438 9.33 -36.38 -7.76
CA PRO A 438 9.72 -37.75 -7.48
C PRO A 438 10.94 -37.88 -6.54
N ASP A 439 11.18 -36.91 -5.70
CA ASP A 439 12.39 -36.80 -4.87
C ASP A 439 12.30 -37.56 -3.55
N ASN A 440 13.46 -37.88 -2.98
CA ASN A 440 13.57 -38.53 -1.66
C ASN A 440 13.30 -37.55 -0.50
N LEU A 441 13.31 -36.26 -0.76
CA LEU A 441 12.98 -35.19 0.19
C LEU A 441 11.97 -34.23 -0.45
N ILE A 442 10.80 -34.15 0.13
CA ILE A 442 9.72 -33.26 -0.35
C ILE A 442 9.55 -32.12 0.64
N HIS A 443 9.58 -30.89 0.13
CA HIS A 443 9.26 -29.69 0.90
C HIS A 443 7.80 -29.30 0.64
N ILE A 444 7.02 -29.16 1.73
CA ILE A 444 5.62 -28.73 1.72
C ILE A 444 5.56 -27.33 2.33
N ARG A 445 5.12 -26.36 1.54
CA ARG A 445 4.91 -24.99 1.95
C ARG A 445 3.49 -24.75 2.40
N CYS A 446 3.29 -24.10 3.54
CA CYS A 446 2.00 -23.59 3.98
C CYS A 446 1.64 -22.35 3.17
N LEU A 447 0.60 -22.44 2.33
CA LEU A 447 0.10 -21.33 1.50
C LEU A 447 -0.82 -20.41 2.30
N SER A 448 -1.44 -20.93 3.36
CA SER A 448 -2.19 -20.19 4.37
C SER A 448 -1.77 -20.68 5.76
N ASP A 449 -2.27 -20.05 6.79
CA ASP A 449 -2.08 -20.53 8.15
C ASP A 449 -2.59 -21.96 8.31
N LEU A 450 -1.97 -22.73 9.19
CA LEU A 450 -2.30 -24.13 9.42
C LEU A 450 -2.61 -24.36 10.90
N ALA A 451 -3.83 -24.80 11.18
CA ALA A 451 -4.27 -25.26 12.49
C ALA A 451 -4.23 -26.78 12.53
N MET A 452 -3.07 -27.34 12.75
CA MET A 452 -2.87 -28.79 12.90
C MET A 452 -2.76 -29.10 14.38
N THR A 453 -3.48 -30.14 14.83
CA THR A 453 -3.50 -30.56 16.22
C THR A 453 -3.13 -32.03 16.35
N ASP A 454 -2.45 -32.36 17.43
CA ASP A 454 -2.16 -33.70 17.85
C ASP A 454 -3.43 -34.39 18.39
N GLN A 455 -3.29 -35.63 18.81
CA GLN A 455 -4.38 -36.42 19.41
C GLN A 455 -4.96 -35.83 20.71
N TRP A 456 -4.26 -34.91 21.34
CA TRP A 456 -4.67 -34.20 22.56
C TRP A 456 -5.28 -32.83 22.28
N GLY A 457 -5.37 -32.40 21.00
CA GLY A 457 -5.87 -31.12 20.60
C GLY A 457 -4.86 -29.96 20.74
N MET A 458 -3.59 -30.26 21.03
CA MET A 458 -2.52 -29.26 21.08
C MET A 458 -1.95 -29.01 19.68
N LEU A 459 -1.39 -27.80 19.46
CA LEU A 459 -0.77 -27.45 18.19
C LEU A 459 0.38 -28.44 17.88
N ASP A 460 0.27 -29.13 16.76
CA ASP A 460 1.29 -30.06 16.26
C ASP A 460 2.20 -29.36 15.23
N VAL A 461 3.38 -28.96 15.66
CA VAL A 461 4.42 -28.37 14.80
C VAL A 461 5.46 -29.41 14.34
N GLU A 462 5.43 -30.60 14.90
CA GLU A 462 6.36 -31.68 14.61
C GLU A 462 5.60 -33.00 14.46
N PRO A 463 4.80 -33.15 13.39
CA PRO A 463 4.03 -34.38 13.17
C PRO A 463 4.96 -35.61 13.10
N ALA A 464 4.50 -36.71 13.67
CA ALA A 464 5.28 -37.95 13.75
C ALA A 464 5.66 -38.48 12.36
N ASP A 465 4.76 -38.29 11.39
CA ASP A 465 4.99 -38.62 9.97
C ASP A 465 4.24 -37.63 9.06
N GLY A 466 4.41 -37.82 7.75
CA GLY A 466 3.74 -37.00 6.72
C GLY A 466 2.29 -37.40 6.43
N GLY A 467 1.65 -38.26 7.19
CA GLY A 467 0.31 -38.80 6.89
C GLY A 467 -0.79 -37.76 6.81
N ALA A 468 -0.71 -36.68 7.62
CA ALA A 468 -1.62 -35.56 7.54
C ALA A 468 -1.55 -34.88 6.17
N PHE A 469 -0.39 -34.86 5.53
CA PHE A 469 -0.12 -34.25 4.22
C PHE A 469 -0.34 -35.24 3.05
N GLY A 470 -0.69 -36.49 3.30
CA GLY A 470 -0.81 -37.55 2.29
C GLY A 470 0.50 -38.31 2.05
N LEU A 471 1.50 -38.11 2.90
CA LEU A 471 2.81 -38.76 2.87
C LEU A 471 2.90 -39.81 4.00
N THR A 472 2.03 -40.82 3.98
CA THR A 472 2.00 -41.84 5.03
C THR A 472 3.33 -42.60 5.08
N GLY A 473 3.91 -42.69 6.29
CA GLY A 473 5.20 -43.36 6.52
C GLY A 473 6.43 -42.51 6.20
N TRP A 474 6.27 -41.32 5.60
CA TRP A 474 7.40 -40.39 5.38
C TRP A 474 7.78 -39.72 6.68
N GLN A 475 9.06 -39.66 6.97
CA GLN A 475 9.59 -39.08 8.20
C GLN A 475 9.84 -37.61 8.09
N LEU A 476 9.50 -36.85 9.15
CA LEU A 476 9.81 -35.43 9.24
C LEU A 476 11.32 -35.19 9.34
N ASP A 477 11.89 -34.45 8.41
CA ASP A 477 13.28 -34.01 8.50
C ASP A 477 13.32 -32.62 9.16
N ARG A 478 13.51 -32.62 10.48
CA ARG A 478 13.52 -31.38 11.29
C ARG A 478 14.58 -30.38 10.85
N THR A 479 15.71 -30.85 10.30
CA THR A 479 16.83 -29.97 9.88
C THR A 479 16.51 -29.21 8.62
N ALA A 480 15.61 -29.70 7.79
CA ALA A 480 15.16 -29.07 6.55
C ALA A 480 13.84 -28.30 6.71
N CYS A 481 13.20 -28.36 7.90
CA CYS A 481 11.99 -27.59 8.20
C CYS A 481 12.31 -26.12 8.56
N THR A 482 11.38 -25.23 8.22
CA THR A 482 11.39 -23.84 8.71
C THR A 482 9.97 -23.46 9.09
N ILE A 483 9.67 -23.53 10.38
CA ILE A 483 8.32 -23.36 10.91
C ILE A 483 8.26 -22.14 11.81
N SER A 484 7.28 -21.28 11.54
CA SER A 484 6.92 -20.13 12.39
C SER A 484 5.52 -20.32 12.92
N THR A 485 5.25 -19.77 14.10
CA THR A 485 3.90 -19.80 14.69
C THR A 485 3.44 -18.38 14.96
N ARG A 486 2.13 -18.16 14.90
CA ARG A 486 1.50 -16.91 15.30
C ARG A 486 0.25 -17.16 16.13
N ARG A 487 -0.18 -16.13 16.84
CA ARG A 487 -1.45 -16.15 17.57
C ARG A 487 -2.57 -15.67 16.65
N PHE A 488 -3.70 -16.35 16.73
CA PHE A 488 -4.91 -16.04 15.98
C PHE A 488 -6.09 -15.93 16.95
N ALA A 489 -6.74 -14.77 16.94
CA ALA A 489 -7.93 -14.49 17.73
C ALA A 489 -8.93 -13.76 16.84
N PRO A 490 -9.85 -14.47 16.17
CA PRO A 490 -10.82 -13.86 15.29
C PRO A 490 -11.83 -13.04 16.10
N TRP A 491 -12.34 -11.96 15.49
CA TRP A 491 -13.43 -11.20 16.04
C TRP A 491 -14.75 -11.85 15.66
N ASP A 492 -15.57 -12.20 16.66
CA ASP A 492 -16.93 -12.63 16.43
C ASP A 492 -17.89 -11.44 16.57
N ARG A 493 -18.60 -11.15 15.48
CA ARG A 493 -19.55 -10.02 15.44
C ARG A 493 -20.80 -10.30 16.27
N MET A 494 -21.21 -11.57 16.39
CA MET A 494 -22.46 -11.94 17.09
C MET A 494 -22.30 -11.75 18.59
N ILE A 495 -21.14 -12.12 19.13
CA ILE A 495 -20.84 -11.94 20.56
C ILE A 495 -20.16 -10.61 20.87
N GLY A 496 -19.74 -9.85 19.86
CA GLY A 496 -19.18 -8.49 20.01
C GLY A 496 -17.76 -8.42 20.60
N HIS A 497 -17.03 -9.55 20.66
CA HIS A 497 -15.66 -9.60 21.15
C HIS A 497 -14.80 -10.61 20.35
N ALA A 498 -13.50 -10.66 20.63
CA ALA A 498 -12.63 -11.67 20.07
C ALA A 498 -12.93 -13.05 20.65
N GLU A 499 -12.87 -14.08 19.82
CA GLU A 499 -12.88 -15.48 20.29
C GLU A 499 -11.59 -15.80 21.07
N SER A 500 -11.54 -16.98 21.67
CA SER A 500 -10.34 -17.47 22.35
C SER A 500 -9.15 -17.47 21.40
N GLU A 501 -8.01 -16.99 21.89
CA GLU A 501 -6.77 -16.98 21.14
C GLU A 501 -6.22 -18.40 20.99
N ILE A 502 -5.87 -18.78 19.78
CA ILE A 502 -5.21 -20.05 19.45
C ILE A 502 -3.86 -19.77 18.78
N THR A 503 -2.92 -20.66 19.00
CA THR A 503 -1.65 -20.67 18.26
C THR A 503 -1.81 -21.47 16.98
N VAL A 504 -1.30 -20.97 15.88
CA VAL A 504 -1.34 -21.63 14.55
C VAL A 504 0.02 -21.55 13.90
N ILE A 505 0.29 -22.46 12.96
CA ILE A 505 1.48 -22.41 12.11
C ILE A 505 1.26 -21.32 11.07
N GLU A 506 2.21 -20.41 10.95
CA GLU A 506 2.11 -19.24 10.08
C GLU A 506 2.28 -19.62 8.60
N ALA A 507 1.52 -18.98 7.73
CA ALA A 507 1.67 -19.07 6.28
C ALA A 507 3.12 -18.77 5.85
N GLY A 508 3.65 -19.54 4.90
CA GLY A 508 5.05 -19.50 4.51
C GLY A 508 5.94 -20.51 5.25
N SER A 509 5.47 -21.12 6.33
CA SER A 509 6.20 -22.24 6.98
C SER A 509 6.41 -23.38 5.98
N VAL A 510 7.52 -24.08 6.14
CA VAL A 510 7.92 -25.19 5.25
C VAL A 510 8.23 -26.42 6.08
N PHE A 511 7.51 -27.50 5.80
CA PHE A 511 7.80 -28.85 6.29
C PHE A 511 8.63 -29.60 5.26
N ALA A 512 9.51 -30.46 5.72
CA ALA A 512 10.29 -31.35 4.87
C ALA A 512 10.10 -32.78 5.31
N PHE A 513 9.79 -33.65 4.37
CA PHE A 513 9.57 -35.09 4.63
C PHE A 513 10.49 -35.93 3.77
N ARG A 514 11.14 -36.89 4.41
CA ARG A 514 12.06 -37.84 3.78
C ARG A 514 11.34 -39.17 3.45
N ARG A 515 11.54 -39.63 2.23
CA ARG A 515 10.97 -40.89 1.73
C ARG A 515 11.55 -42.09 2.50
N PRO A 516 10.73 -43.07 2.88
CA PRO A 516 11.22 -44.32 3.42
C PRO A 516 12.05 -45.11 2.39
N GLU A 517 13.07 -45.81 2.86
CA GLU A 517 13.86 -46.68 1.98
C GLU A 517 12.97 -47.75 1.34
N GLY A 518 13.12 -47.92 0.02
CA GLY A 518 12.36 -48.90 -0.77
C GLY A 518 10.94 -48.45 -1.19
N ASP A 519 10.45 -47.28 -0.75
CA ASP A 519 9.17 -46.77 -1.23
C ASP A 519 9.35 -46.15 -2.64
N THR A 520 8.64 -46.70 -3.62
CA THR A 520 8.61 -46.24 -5.02
C THR A 520 7.26 -45.63 -5.39
N SER A 521 6.34 -45.48 -4.43
CA SER A 521 5.00 -44.93 -4.68
C SER A 521 5.06 -43.46 -5.12
N LYS A 522 4.16 -43.07 -6.01
CA LYS A 522 3.98 -41.64 -6.34
C LYS A 522 3.13 -41.00 -5.24
N PRO A 523 3.68 -40.08 -4.45
CA PRO A 523 2.93 -39.48 -3.36
C PRO A 523 1.83 -38.56 -3.88
N ILE A 524 0.68 -38.58 -3.22
CA ILE A 524 -0.43 -37.67 -3.47
C ILE A 524 -0.51 -36.68 -2.32
N ILE A 525 -0.17 -35.45 -2.56
CA ILE A 525 -0.22 -34.41 -1.54
C ILE A 525 -1.64 -33.91 -1.36
N LYS A 526 -2.12 -33.92 -0.13
CA LYS A 526 -3.39 -33.30 0.24
C LYS A 526 -3.25 -31.78 0.16
N ARG A 527 -4.15 -31.11 -0.56
CA ARG A 527 -4.16 -29.65 -0.69
C ARG A 527 -4.63 -28.95 0.58
N HIS A 528 -5.37 -29.65 1.43
CA HIS A 528 -5.95 -29.11 2.65
C HIS A 528 -5.57 -30.02 3.82
N VAL A 529 -4.99 -29.43 4.85
CA VAL A 529 -4.50 -30.13 6.05
C VAL A 529 -4.97 -29.39 7.29
N GLY A 530 -5.30 -30.13 8.33
CA GLY A 530 -5.69 -29.56 9.63
C GLY A 530 -7.12 -29.02 9.68
N ASN A 531 -7.38 -28.22 10.68
CA ASN A 531 -8.68 -27.71 11.05
C ASN A 531 -8.91 -26.26 10.52
N LEU A 532 -10.11 -25.73 10.75
CA LEU A 532 -10.50 -24.35 10.41
C LEU A 532 -10.45 -24.01 8.91
N GLY A 533 -10.64 -25.00 8.03
CA GLY A 533 -10.68 -24.78 6.58
C GLY A 533 -11.78 -23.82 6.12
N GLN A 534 -12.88 -23.69 6.88
CA GLN A 534 -13.92 -22.69 6.64
C GLN A 534 -13.42 -21.25 6.87
N ARG A 535 -12.32 -21.05 7.60
CA ARG A 535 -11.72 -19.75 7.89
C ARG A 535 -10.49 -19.41 7.03
N GLY A 536 -10.15 -20.27 6.06
CA GLY A 536 -9.03 -20.07 5.14
C GLY A 536 -7.78 -20.87 5.47
N PHE A 537 -7.80 -21.67 6.52
CA PHE A 537 -6.64 -22.40 7.00
C PHE A 537 -6.40 -23.71 6.25
N GLY A 538 -5.15 -24.14 6.28
CA GLY A 538 -4.75 -25.48 5.89
C GLY A 538 -4.38 -25.67 4.42
N HIS A 539 -4.29 -24.62 3.63
CA HIS A 539 -3.80 -24.73 2.25
C HIS A 539 -2.31 -24.99 2.22
N VAL A 540 -1.90 -26.05 1.52
CA VAL A 540 -0.50 -26.43 1.35
C VAL A 540 -0.19 -26.79 -0.11
N ALA A 541 1.07 -26.70 -0.49
CA ALA A 541 1.58 -27.15 -1.77
C ALA A 541 3.03 -27.60 -1.64
N THR A 542 3.48 -28.42 -2.59
CA THR A 542 4.89 -28.75 -2.74
C THR A 542 5.68 -27.55 -3.22
N MET A 543 6.93 -27.45 -2.78
CA MET A 543 7.88 -26.49 -3.38
C MET A 543 8.50 -27.10 -4.64
N PRO A 544 8.88 -26.26 -5.63
CA PRO A 544 9.60 -26.73 -6.78
C PRO A 544 10.99 -27.26 -6.37
N ASN A 545 11.45 -28.33 -7.01
CA ASN A 545 12.77 -28.95 -6.73
C ASN A 545 13.93 -28.02 -7.08
N ALA A 546 13.81 -27.28 -8.16
CA ALA A 546 14.78 -26.27 -8.54
C ALA A 546 14.35 -24.92 -7.97
N VAL A 547 15.05 -24.47 -6.95
CA VAL A 547 14.89 -23.10 -6.47
C VAL A 547 15.53 -22.15 -7.50
N PRO A 548 14.81 -21.10 -7.93
CA PRO A 548 15.38 -20.14 -8.86
C PRO A 548 16.70 -19.58 -8.34
N THR A 549 17.72 -19.52 -9.17
CA THR A 549 19.02 -18.93 -8.84
C THR A 549 18.97 -17.41 -8.68
N SER A 550 17.86 -16.79 -9.05
CA SER A 550 17.61 -15.35 -8.91
C SER A 550 16.45 -15.08 -7.97
N ALA A 551 16.49 -13.95 -7.26
CA ALA A 551 15.36 -13.51 -6.45
C ALA A 551 14.10 -13.36 -7.29
N PRO A 552 12.90 -13.64 -6.70
CA PRO A 552 11.63 -13.43 -7.38
C PRO A 552 11.51 -11.98 -7.86
N ARG A 553 11.13 -11.79 -9.11
CA ARG A 553 11.04 -10.47 -9.73
C ARG A 553 9.73 -9.79 -9.36
N ALA A 554 9.80 -8.52 -9.03
CA ALA A 554 8.60 -7.69 -9.01
C ALA A 554 8.04 -7.59 -10.44
N PRO A 555 6.71 -7.61 -10.62
CA PRO A 555 6.11 -7.36 -11.92
C PRO A 555 6.59 -6.01 -12.41
N GLU A 556 7.03 -5.94 -13.68
CA GLU A 556 7.33 -4.66 -14.30
C GLU A 556 6.07 -3.80 -14.24
N SER A 557 6.16 -2.66 -13.57
CA SER A 557 5.09 -1.68 -13.62
C SER A 557 4.92 -1.32 -15.09
N LYS A 558 3.81 -1.69 -15.72
CA LYS A 558 3.47 -1.17 -17.04
C LYS A 558 3.53 0.34 -16.91
N LYS A 559 4.53 0.96 -17.51
CA LYS A 559 4.55 2.39 -17.72
C LYS A 559 3.33 2.67 -18.58
N CYS A 560 2.25 3.12 -17.95
CA CYS A 560 1.15 3.66 -18.72
C CYS A 560 1.73 4.85 -19.49
N ASP A 561 1.68 4.80 -20.80
CA ASP A 561 1.98 5.95 -21.62
C ASP A 561 1.06 7.10 -21.18
N PRO A 562 1.59 8.33 -21.11
CA PRO A 562 0.76 9.46 -20.74
C PRO A 562 -0.40 9.53 -21.74
N PRO A 563 -1.61 9.88 -21.29
CA PRO A 563 -2.69 10.16 -22.23
C PRO A 563 -2.16 11.21 -23.22
N GLU A 564 -2.28 10.92 -24.52
CA GLU A 564 -1.70 11.73 -25.61
C GLU A 564 -2.11 13.21 -25.57
N LYS A 565 -3.27 13.50 -24.98
CA LYS A 565 -3.75 14.87 -24.77
C LYS A 565 -4.22 15.06 -23.32
N PRO A 566 -3.85 16.22 -22.69
CA PRO A 566 -4.40 16.51 -21.39
C PRO A 566 -5.92 16.65 -21.47
N PRO A 567 -6.67 16.13 -20.49
CA PRO A 567 -8.09 16.41 -20.38
C PRO A 567 -8.35 17.92 -20.41
N ASN A 568 -9.36 18.37 -21.13
CA ASN A 568 -9.70 19.80 -21.20
C ASN A 568 -10.30 20.26 -19.86
N CYS A 569 -9.44 20.43 -18.86
CA CYS A 569 -9.81 20.72 -17.50
C CYS A 569 -9.10 22.00 -17.02
N ILE A 570 -9.84 22.90 -16.40
CA ILE A 570 -9.35 24.18 -15.90
C ILE A 570 -8.26 24.03 -14.86
N ILE A 571 -8.32 22.96 -14.03
CA ILE A 571 -7.32 22.71 -13.00
C ILE A 571 -5.97 22.32 -13.60
N ILE A 572 -5.93 21.59 -14.71
CA ILE A 572 -4.69 21.24 -15.41
C ILE A 572 -4.05 22.50 -15.95
N LYS A 573 -4.79 23.32 -16.68
CA LYS A 573 -4.29 24.61 -17.23
C LYS A 573 -3.75 25.52 -16.13
N SER A 574 -4.48 25.61 -15.02
CA SER A 574 -4.08 26.41 -13.86
C SER A 574 -2.84 25.85 -13.16
N ALA A 575 -2.70 24.52 -13.05
CA ALA A 575 -1.54 23.87 -12.46
C ALA A 575 -0.28 24.06 -13.33
N GLU A 576 -0.39 23.91 -14.65
CA GLU A 576 0.70 24.16 -15.59
C GLU A 576 1.16 25.61 -15.55
N ALA A 577 0.24 26.56 -15.52
CA ALA A 577 0.57 27.99 -15.39
C ALA A 577 1.30 28.29 -14.08
N ARG A 578 0.85 27.71 -12.95
CA ARG A 578 1.53 27.85 -11.66
C ARG A 578 2.91 27.17 -11.64
N ALA A 579 3.06 26.02 -12.29
CA ALA A 579 4.35 25.33 -12.40
C ALA A 579 5.36 26.22 -13.15
N LYS A 580 4.99 26.73 -14.30
CA LYS A 580 5.83 27.67 -15.08
C LYS A 580 6.25 28.89 -14.26
N ARG A 581 5.30 29.49 -13.51
CA ARG A 581 5.59 30.65 -12.65
C ARG A 581 6.55 30.31 -11.51
N ARG A 582 6.40 29.14 -10.88
CA ARG A 582 7.34 28.64 -9.85
C ARG A 582 8.74 28.47 -10.39
N ASP A 583 8.88 27.88 -11.56
CA ASP A 583 10.18 27.70 -12.22
C ASP A 583 10.90 29.04 -12.42
N THR A 584 10.21 30.04 -12.94
CA THR A 584 10.78 31.37 -13.15
C THR A 584 11.24 31.99 -11.83
N VAL A 585 10.38 31.98 -10.80
CA VAL A 585 10.71 32.54 -9.48
C VAL A 585 11.86 31.78 -8.80
N THR A 586 11.91 30.47 -8.91
CA THR A 586 12.99 29.66 -8.34
C THR A 586 14.31 29.93 -9.07
N ARG A 587 14.27 30.05 -10.38
CA ARG A 587 15.43 30.37 -11.24
C ARG A 587 15.99 31.75 -10.90
N ASP A 588 15.13 32.77 -10.79
CA ASP A 588 15.55 34.13 -10.49
C ASP A 588 16.15 34.25 -9.09
N LYS A 589 15.55 33.64 -8.09
CA LYS A 589 16.10 33.59 -6.72
C LYS A 589 17.46 32.90 -6.67
N TRP A 590 17.59 31.76 -7.34
CA TRP A 590 18.86 31.03 -7.39
C TRP A 590 19.94 31.84 -8.10
N MET A 591 19.61 32.48 -9.23
CA MET A 591 20.54 33.36 -9.96
C MET A 591 21.01 34.52 -9.11
N HIS A 592 20.11 35.15 -8.36
CA HIS A 592 20.48 36.25 -7.45
C HIS A 592 21.42 35.78 -6.34
N SER A 593 21.13 34.61 -5.70
CA SER A 593 22.00 34.03 -4.69
C SER A 593 23.37 33.65 -5.24
N VAL A 594 23.43 32.94 -6.38
CA VAL A 594 24.68 32.56 -7.03
C VAL A 594 25.52 33.80 -7.42
N ARG A 595 24.88 34.84 -7.94
CA ARG A 595 25.56 36.08 -8.27
C ARG A 595 26.21 36.70 -7.04
N SER A 596 25.46 36.86 -5.96
CA SER A 596 25.94 37.46 -4.71
C SER A 596 27.07 36.64 -4.10
N GLU A 597 26.93 35.31 -4.04
CA GLU A 597 27.91 34.41 -3.44
C GLU A 597 29.19 34.30 -4.27
N ILE A 598 29.10 34.24 -5.61
CA ILE A 598 30.27 34.26 -6.49
C ILE A 598 31.03 35.57 -6.38
N GLU A 599 30.30 36.70 -6.35
CA GLU A 599 30.92 38.03 -6.20
C GLU A 599 31.62 38.16 -4.85
N ALA A 600 31.03 37.70 -3.75
CA ALA A 600 31.64 37.71 -2.43
C ALA A 600 32.83 36.73 -2.30
N SER A 601 32.70 35.51 -2.79
CA SER A 601 33.74 34.48 -2.72
C SER A 601 34.94 34.79 -3.61
N LEU A 602 34.70 35.32 -4.81
CA LEU A 602 35.78 35.70 -5.74
C LEU A 602 36.45 37.02 -5.37
N ALA A 603 35.75 37.98 -4.73
CA ALA A 603 36.38 39.17 -4.21
C ALA A 603 37.46 38.84 -3.13
N ASN A 604 37.23 37.81 -2.34
CA ASN A 604 38.18 37.30 -1.34
C ASN A 604 39.25 36.38 -1.94
N ALA A 605 38.99 35.70 -3.06
CA ALA A 605 39.85 34.72 -3.69
C ALA A 605 40.70 35.27 -4.85
N ILE A 606 40.63 36.57 -5.14
CA ILE A 606 41.28 37.23 -6.29
C ILE A 606 42.80 36.98 -6.36
N LYS A 607 43.46 36.63 -5.27
CA LYS A 607 44.90 36.30 -5.27
C LYS A 607 45.18 34.84 -5.66
N HIS A 608 44.21 33.93 -5.59
CA HIS A 608 44.43 32.49 -5.80
C HIS A 608 43.25 31.74 -6.45
N GLY A 609 42.36 32.41 -7.16
CA GLY A 609 41.18 31.83 -7.80
C GLY A 609 41.46 31.22 -9.19
N PRO A 610 40.64 30.32 -9.67
CA PRO A 610 40.78 29.73 -10.99
C PRO A 610 40.60 30.80 -12.11
N SER A 611 41.40 30.66 -13.18
CA SER A 611 41.30 31.54 -14.35
C SER A 611 40.04 31.24 -15.17
N ARG A 612 39.70 32.19 -16.08
CA ARG A 612 38.60 32.00 -17.05
C ARG A 612 38.76 30.71 -17.85
N THR A 613 39.98 30.35 -18.21
CA THR A 613 40.28 29.12 -18.93
C THR A 613 39.96 27.88 -18.08
N GLN A 614 40.34 27.87 -16.81
CA GLN A 614 40.05 26.76 -15.89
C GLN A 614 38.54 26.58 -15.69
N TRP A 615 37.77 27.66 -15.54
CA TRP A 615 36.31 27.60 -15.49
C TRP A 615 35.70 27.05 -16.79
N SER A 616 36.39 27.16 -17.95
CA SER A 616 35.92 26.61 -19.22
C SER A 616 35.96 25.10 -19.28
N HIS A 617 36.78 24.46 -18.45
CA HIS A 617 36.91 22.99 -18.39
C HIS A 617 35.97 22.35 -17.35
N ILE A 618 35.19 23.15 -16.60
CA ILE A 618 34.22 22.62 -15.64
C ILE A 618 32.97 22.22 -16.39
N THR A 619 32.58 20.97 -16.24
CA THR A 619 31.37 20.36 -16.82
C THR A 619 30.49 19.77 -15.72
N LEU A 620 29.28 19.35 -16.09
CA LEU A 620 28.35 18.66 -15.21
C LEU A 620 28.96 17.45 -14.49
N THR A 621 29.83 16.74 -15.19
CA THR A 621 30.44 15.47 -14.71
C THR A 621 31.62 15.70 -13.77
N ASN A 622 32.31 16.82 -13.89
CA ASN A 622 33.51 17.09 -13.12
C ASN A 622 33.36 18.21 -12.06
N LEU A 623 32.16 18.78 -11.90
CA LEU A 623 31.89 19.75 -10.84
C LEU A 623 31.99 19.05 -9.48
N GLY A 624 32.99 19.44 -8.66
CA GLY A 624 33.28 18.81 -7.36
C GLY A 624 34.05 17.51 -7.46
N ASP A 625 34.67 17.17 -8.60
CA ASP A 625 35.66 16.12 -8.70
C ASP A 625 37.01 16.67 -8.21
N GLY A 626 37.56 16.10 -7.14
CA GLY A 626 38.79 16.57 -6.49
C GLY A 626 40.02 16.62 -7.40
N ARG A 627 39.97 16.07 -8.63
CA ARG A 627 41.03 16.11 -9.62
C ARG A 627 41.27 17.48 -10.24
N LEU A 628 40.28 18.36 -10.18
CA LEU A 628 40.34 19.74 -10.71
C LEU A 628 40.72 20.77 -9.65
N GLU A 629 40.81 20.39 -8.39
CA GLU A 629 40.96 21.28 -7.23
C GLU A 629 42.40 21.65 -6.92
N HIS A 630 43.39 21.20 -7.70
CA HIS A 630 44.78 21.61 -7.51
C HIS A 630 44.94 23.12 -7.71
N GLY A 631 45.22 23.82 -6.62
CA GLY A 631 45.42 25.28 -6.59
C GLY A 631 44.20 26.10 -6.20
N TRP A 632 43.06 25.51 -5.86
CA TRP A 632 41.90 26.23 -5.40
C TRP A 632 41.92 26.44 -3.88
N THR A 633 41.36 27.56 -3.43
CA THR A 633 41.25 27.78 -1.98
C THR A 633 40.24 26.82 -1.36
N PRO A 634 40.50 26.35 -0.12
CA PRO A 634 39.55 25.47 0.59
C PRO A 634 38.15 26.05 0.70
N GLN A 635 38.00 27.38 0.78
CA GLN A 635 36.71 28.07 0.81
C GLN A 635 35.95 27.92 -0.51
N LEU A 636 36.62 28.08 -1.64
CA LEU A 636 36.00 27.91 -2.95
C LEU A 636 35.58 26.47 -3.20
N THR A 637 36.39 25.51 -2.79
CA THR A 637 36.06 24.09 -2.87
C THR A 637 34.86 23.72 -1.99
N ALA A 638 34.80 24.22 -0.77
CA ALA A 638 33.67 24.01 0.15
C ALA A 638 32.38 24.64 -0.41
N TRP A 639 32.47 25.85 -0.97
CA TRP A 639 31.35 26.53 -1.60
C TRP A 639 30.83 25.77 -2.82
N LEU A 640 31.72 25.29 -3.70
CA LEU A 640 31.33 24.49 -4.87
C LEU A 640 30.65 23.17 -4.47
N LYS A 641 31.12 22.51 -3.42
CA LYS A 641 30.46 21.32 -2.87
C LYS A 641 29.06 21.62 -2.36
N TYR A 642 28.88 22.75 -1.70
CA TYR A 642 27.57 23.22 -1.23
C TYR A 642 26.63 23.48 -2.44
N GLN A 643 27.12 24.24 -3.44
CA GLN A 643 26.34 24.56 -4.65
C GLN A 643 25.98 23.29 -5.44
N LYS A 644 26.89 22.32 -5.52
CA LYS A 644 26.61 21.02 -6.12
C LYS A 644 25.48 20.31 -5.36
N GLY A 645 25.49 20.30 -4.04
CA GLY A 645 24.44 19.70 -3.21
C GLY A 645 23.08 20.35 -3.44
N GLU A 646 23.01 21.67 -3.63
CA GLU A 646 21.76 22.37 -3.94
C GLU A 646 21.30 22.10 -5.38
N ILE A 647 22.23 22.05 -6.35
CA ILE A 647 21.93 21.74 -7.75
C ILE A 647 21.45 20.29 -7.90
N ASP A 648 22.04 19.35 -7.14
CA ASP A 648 21.65 17.92 -7.18
C ASP A 648 20.24 17.66 -6.66
N LYS A 649 19.66 18.59 -5.88
CA LYS A 649 18.26 18.55 -5.45
C LYS A 649 17.27 18.98 -6.55
N MET A 650 17.76 19.59 -7.64
CA MET A 650 16.95 20.06 -8.77
C MET A 650 16.64 18.91 -9.72
N ASP A 651 15.59 19.03 -10.52
CA ASP A 651 15.34 18.10 -11.63
C ASP A 651 16.40 18.23 -12.73
N GLN A 652 16.47 17.25 -13.62
CA GLN A 652 17.54 17.12 -14.61
C GLN A 652 17.68 18.36 -15.53
N VAL A 653 16.57 18.99 -15.90
CA VAL A 653 16.58 20.16 -16.82
C VAL A 653 17.10 21.40 -16.09
N HIS A 654 16.59 21.66 -14.88
CA HIS A 654 17.03 22.78 -14.06
C HIS A 654 18.47 22.62 -13.58
N ARG A 655 18.93 21.41 -13.32
CA ARG A 655 20.30 21.09 -12.95
C ARG A 655 21.28 21.52 -14.05
N ALA A 656 21.03 21.11 -15.30
CA ALA A 656 21.87 21.47 -16.43
C ALA A 656 21.92 23.00 -16.65
N TRP A 657 20.75 23.67 -16.54
CA TRP A 657 20.68 25.12 -16.63
C TRP A 657 21.43 25.80 -15.49
N ALA A 658 21.26 25.38 -14.25
CA ALA A 658 21.90 25.96 -13.07
C ALA A 658 23.44 25.88 -13.14
N ILE A 659 23.98 24.74 -13.57
CA ILE A 659 25.43 24.57 -13.75
C ILE A 659 25.95 25.50 -14.86
N ASN A 660 25.25 25.60 -15.99
CA ASN A 660 25.67 26.49 -17.07
C ASN A 660 25.67 27.95 -16.63
N GLN A 661 24.68 28.40 -15.83
CA GLN A 661 24.66 29.75 -15.30
C GLN A 661 25.77 30.00 -14.28
N LEU A 662 26.03 29.04 -13.40
CA LEU A 662 27.14 29.10 -12.43
C LEU A 662 28.48 29.27 -13.16
N ILE A 663 28.78 28.44 -14.16
CA ILE A 663 29.99 28.48 -14.94
C ILE A 663 30.10 29.82 -15.71
N LYS A 664 29.01 30.27 -16.35
CA LYS A 664 28.96 31.51 -17.08
C LYS A 664 29.31 32.68 -16.16
N ARG A 665 28.67 32.76 -14.99
CA ARG A 665 28.88 33.85 -14.04
C ARG A 665 30.28 33.85 -13.45
N ALA A 666 30.77 32.66 -13.09
CA ALA A 666 32.14 32.49 -12.61
C ALA A 666 33.18 32.98 -13.63
N LYS A 667 32.97 32.70 -14.93
CA LYS A 667 33.84 33.24 -16.02
C LYS A 667 33.77 34.77 -16.15
N GLU A 668 32.63 35.38 -15.92
CA GLU A 668 32.47 36.83 -16.00
C GLU A 668 33.27 37.55 -14.90
N VAL A 669 33.33 36.97 -13.69
CA VAL A 669 33.98 37.55 -12.52
C VAL A 669 35.45 37.10 -12.37
N ALA A 670 35.83 35.94 -12.90
CA ALA A 670 37.17 35.40 -12.79
C ALA A 670 38.21 36.26 -13.53
N PRO A 671 39.44 36.41 -13.03
CA PRO A 671 40.50 37.12 -13.70
C PRO A 671 40.87 36.50 -15.06
N ALA A 672 41.28 37.29 -16.00
CA ALA A 672 41.61 36.86 -17.38
C ALA A 672 42.75 35.81 -17.41
N HIS A 673 43.71 35.94 -16.49
CA HIS A 673 44.81 34.99 -16.30
C HIS A 673 44.94 34.67 -14.81
N GLY A 674 45.02 33.38 -14.48
CA GLY A 674 45.45 32.96 -13.12
C GLY A 674 46.85 33.46 -12.88
N LYS A 675 47.14 34.04 -11.71
CA LYS A 675 48.48 34.24 -11.24
C LYS A 675 49.04 32.87 -10.86
N SER A 676 49.49 32.08 -11.85
CA SER A 676 50.50 31.05 -11.61
C SER A 676 51.81 31.65 -12.10
N ASP A 677 52.82 31.52 -11.28
CA ASP A 677 54.25 31.79 -11.48
C ASP A 677 54.67 33.22 -11.13
N ARG A 678 54.96 33.38 -9.89
CA ARG A 678 56.25 33.82 -9.37
C ARG A 678 56.56 33.15 -8.05
#